data_3adf4c7c58fd7a93eaae1261714585b6
#
_entry.id   3adf4c7c58fd7a93eaae1261714585b6
#
_cell.length_a   1.000
_cell.length_b   1.000
_cell.length_c   1.000
_cell.angle_alpha   90.00
_cell.angle_beta   90.00
_cell.angle_gamma   90.00
#
_symmetry.space_group_name_H-M   'P 1'
#
loop_
_entity.id
_entity.type
_entity.pdbx_description
1 polymer ?
#
loop_
_entity_poly.entity_id
_entity_poly.type
_entity_poly.pdbx_seq_one_letter_code
_entity_poly.pdbx_strand_id
1 'polypeptide(L)'
;MRRTTALMAVVCLCLLSLNAYAQKKKPTPTPTPSPVEQDDVVRISTELVQTDVMVFDKDGKFVSGLKPEEFELLVDNKPQPINFFESVVTGGKAEERMLRAAGGKKSSQPVEGESTSEVGRTVLFFVNDLHLEPGSIARTNKTISNFIDNMLGPNDQAAITSASGQIGFLQQLTNNPAVLKAALERIKIVPGATPDSQRPYISPYAAYLIVERHDRDLFNAFVDQTLKANSMRDPDDRPIASSMVEQRTRTMLVLSDAAVKNALSSLVNLMRSTSKLPGRKLVFFISDGFMPNLTGSDFTTMMDRATGIANRSSVVIYSIDARGLSTDSMFDASSNGGFDPSGIMQSRLSGERTFMQEPLHALAADTGGRALLNSNDLAGGIARALDETSRYYLLGWRPENDAQRASNFSKIKVTIAGRPDLKVQLRRGYLGAPPEKSKATAQPTSVETTDVLGVTESSSEELRAAVALGYKRTSGANMQLTSTAQVSAQSPGDNGGAIVVNVLGAVYDSNGKAVGSFRQRVEVTRTRANEPPVYTNVNHQVDLPPGLYQVRVIAAERGTNHLTGVMDWIEIPKVKEGAFSISSLFVGEITQAGGAAQIGVNASRRFARSSRLRFTTNIYNAATPVQLGLQIKILRGKQVVLTPPEITVGPDKISNPANSPYTLEFPLSALSPGNYILELTVTDRTKKVSASQQLSLTVY
;
A
#
# COMPACT_ATOMS: atom_id res chain seq x y z
N MET A 1 39.67 65.97 -1.89
CA MET A 1 40.35 64.82 -2.58
C MET A 1 41.80 64.60 -2.10
N ARG A 2 42.23 64.96 -0.93
CA ARG A 2 43.62 64.75 -0.46
C ARG A 2 43.71 64.00 0.88
N ARG A 3 42.62 63.48 1.42
CA ARG A 3 42.60 62.70 2.69
C ARG A 3 42.26 61.17 2.52
N THR A 4 41.85 60.74 1.35
CA THR A 4 41.54 59.33 1.06
C THR A 4 42.69 58.52 0.50
N THR A 5 43.69 59.17 -0.07
CA THR A 5 44.90 58.55 -0.61
C THR A 5 45.95 58.18 0.44
N ALA A 6 45.94 58.87 1.61
CA ALA A 6 46.88 58.58 2.71
C ALA A 6 46.44 57.33 3.52
N LEU A 7 45.17 57.02 3.59
CA LEU A 7 44.69 55.87 4.35
C LEU A 7 44.90 54.53 3.59
N MET A 8 44.92 54.57 2.27
CA MET A 8 45.15 53.39 1.46
C MET A 8 46.64 52.97 1.36
N ALA A 9 47.55 53.93 1.53
CA ALA A 9 48.99 53.67 1.56
C ALA A 9 49.46 53.04 2.91
N VAL A 10 48.78 53.33 4.02
CA VAL A 10 49.08 52.75 5.34
C VAL A 10 48.57 51.33 5.46
N VAL A 11 47.45 51.00 4.83
CA VAL A 11 46.89 49.63 4.81
C VAL A 11 47.73 48.67 3.91
N CYS A 12 48.29 49.17 2.81
CA CYS A 12 49.17 48.38 1.99
C CYS A 12 50.55 48.13 2.64
N LEU A 13 51.07 49.06 3.46
CA LEU A 13 52.33 48.88 4.15
C LEU A 13 52.25 47.91 5.34
N CYS A 14 51.06 47.78 5.99
CA CYS A 14 50.83 46.82 7.06
C CYS A 14 50.64 45.38 6.57
N LEU A 15 50.25 45.19 5.30
CA LEU A 15 50.11 43.85 4.70
C LEU A 15 51.42 43.28 4.17
N LEU A 16 52.48 44.08 4.01
CA LEU A 16 53.79 43.61 3.55
C LEU A 16 54.75 43.21 4.69
N SER A 17 54.42 43.48 5.96
CA SER A 17 55.26 43.14 7.11
C SER A 17 54.93 41.81 7.81
N LEU A 18 53.93 41.04 7.34
CA LEU A 18 53.50 39.80 7.95
C LEU A 18 54.06 38.53 7.29
N ASN A 19 54.95 38.64 6.26
CA ASN A 19 55.53 37.52 5.57
C ASN A 19 56.98 37.16 5.89
N ALA A 20 57.57 37.66 7.00
CA ALA A 20 59.00 37.49 7.29
C ALA A 20 59.32 36.63 8.52
N TYR A 21 58.39 35.85 9.09
CA TYR A 21 58.69 34.97 10.22
C TYR A 21 57.97 33.64 10.11
N ALA A 22 58.52 32.72 9.29
CA ALA A 22 58.30 31.25 9.46
C ALA A 22 59.18 30.42 8.50
N GLN A 23 60.49 30.52 8.59
CA GLN A 23 61.36 29.43 8.15
C GLN A 23 61.63 28.47 9.30
N LYS A 24 60.75 27.50 9.54
CA LYS A 24 61.05 26.31 10.35
C LYS A 24 61.74 25.27 9.47
N LYS A 25 62.91 24.76 9.94
CA LYS A 25 63.70 23.68 9.37
C LYS A 25 62.78 22.52 8.93
N LYS A 26 63.00 22.04 7.69
CA LYS A 26 62.43 20.77 7.19
C LYS A 26 62.91 19.62 8.08
N PRO A 27 62.04 18.78 8.61
CA PRO A 27 62.42 17.48 9.15
C PRO A 27 62.88 16.57 8.02
N THR A 28 63.91 15.78 8.27
CA THR A 28 64.41 14.73 7.42
C THR A 28 63.30 13.75 7.06
N PRO A 29 63.10 13.32 5.82
CA PRO A 29 62.04 12.38 5.46
C PRO A 29 62.32 11.03 6.11
N THR A 30 61.42 10.59 6.95
CA THR A 30 61.26 9.23 7.40
C THR A 30 60.89 8.38 6.17
N PRO A 31 61.47 7.20 5.94
CA PRO A 31 61.12 6.39 4.79
C PRO A 31 59.62 6.03 4.86
N THR A 32 58.87 6.47 3.87
CA THR A 32 57.52 6.07 3.63
C THR A 32 57.45 4.56 3.46
N PRO A 33 56.66 3.81 4.22
CA PRO A 33 56.43 2.41 3.91
C PRO A 33 55.81 2.34 2.51
N SER A 34 56.32 1.44 1.68
CA SER A 34 55.75 1.12 0.36
C SER A 34 54.27 0.92 0.45
N PRO A 35 53.48 1.43 -0.52
CA PRO A 35 52.06 1.13 -0.55
C PRO A 35 51.91 -0.39 -0.54
N VAL A 36 51.25 -0.92 0.50
CA VAL A 36 50.69 -2.26 0.43
C VAL A 36 49.77 -2.20 -0.76
N GLU A 37 50.01 -2.99 -1.78
CA GLU A 37 49.07 -3.26 -2.85
C GLU A 37 47.75 -3.58 -2.15
N GLN A 38 46.84 -2.61 -2.14
CA GLN A 38 45.44 -2.93 -1.90
C GLN A 38 45.07 -3.84 -3.04
N ASP A 39 44.97 -5.12 -2.73
CA ASP A 39 44.18 -6.03 -3.55
C ASP A 39 42.91 -5.30 -3.89
N ASP A 40 42.78 -4.90 -5.14
CA ASP A 40 41.53 -4.44 -5.73
C ASP A 40 40.57 -5.63 -5.62
N VAL A 41 39.95 -5.75 -4.48
CA VAL A 41 38.78 -6.63 -4.30
C VAL A 41 37.74 -6.07 -5.22
N VAL A 42 37.77 -6.48 -6.49
CA VAL A 42 36.68 -6.34 -7.41
C VAL A 42 35.49 -7.05 -6.74
N ARG A 43 34.68 -6.31 -5.99
CA ARG A 43 33.39 -6.79 -5.51
C ARG A 43 32.54 -6.92 -6.74
N ILE A 44 32.60 -8.09 -7.40
CA ILE A 44 31.60 -8.51 -8.37
C ILE A 44 30.36 -8.79 -7.55
N SER A 45 29.52 -7.78 -7.37
CA SER A 45 28.15 -8.01 -6.93
C SER A 45 27.41 -8.59 -8.14
N THR A 46 27.45 -9.90 -8.27
CA THR A 46 26.63 -10.62 -9.24
C THR A 46 25.19 -10.56 -8.74
N GLU A 47 24.44 -9.60 -9.25
CA GLU A 47 23.02 -9.46 -8.97
C GLU A 47 22.28 -10.65 -9.59
N LEU A 48 21.67 -11.48 -8.74
CA LEU A 48 20.86 -12.61 -9.15
C LEU A 48 19.53 -12.07 -9.69
N VAL A 49 19.23 -12.30 -10.96
CA VAL A 49 17.90 -12.00 -11.51
C VAL A 49 16.92 -13.10 -11.08
N GLN A 50 15.78 -12.72 -10.53
CA GLN A 50 14.75 -13.63 -10.06
C GLN A 50 13.47 -13.46 -10.87
N THR A 51 12.74 -14.54 -11.11
CA THR A 51 11.39 -14.50 -11.69
C THR A 51 10.47 -15.48 -11.01
N ASP A 52 9.25 -15.05 -10.79
CA ASP A 52 8.17 -15.90 -10.28
C ASP A 52 7.55 -16.66 -11.43
N VAL A 53 7.36 -17.96 -11.26
CA VAL A 53 6.79 -18.84 -12.26
C VAL A 53 5.62 -19.60 -11.65
N MET A 54 4.45 -19.45 -12.23
CA MET A 54 3.25 -20.21 -11.86
C MET A 54 3.00 -21.27 -12.92
N VAL A 55 2.79 -22.50 -12.49
CA VAL A 55 2.54 -23.63 -13.39
C VAL A 55 1.15 -24.20 -13.10
N PHE A 56 0.31 -24.26 -14.12
CA PHE A 56 -1.07 -24.73 -14.02
C PHE A 56 -1.30 -25.92 -14.94
N ASP A 57 -2.15 -26.83 -14.51
CA ASP A 57 -2.71 -27.87 -15.35
C ASP A 57 -3.80 -27.32 -16.30
N LYS A 58 -4.38 -28.17 -17.12
CA LYS A 58 -5.48 -27.82 -18.04
C LYS A 58 -6.76 -27.37 -17.33
N ASP A 59 -6.94 -27.74 -16.07
CA ASP A 59 -8.09 -27.37 -15.26
C ASP A 59 -7.83 -26.03 -14.50
N GLY A 60 -6.65 -25.43 -14.69
CA GLY A 60 -6.24 -24.18 -14.04
C GLY A 60 -5.77 -24.33 -12.60
N LYS A 61 -5.52 -25.56 -12.15
CA LYS A 61 -4.97 -25.86 -10.83
C LYS A 61 -3.46 -25.71 -10.82
N PHE A 62 -2.91 -25.09 -9.76
CA PHE A 62 -1.46 -24.99 -9.57
C PHE A 62 -0.83 -26.40 -9.40
N VAL A 63 0.19 -26.68 -10.19
CA VAL A 63 0.96 -27.91 -10.13
C VAL A 63 2.07 -27.77 -9.13
N SER A 64 1.99 -28.48 -8.00
CA SER A 64 3.01 -28.48 -6.94
C SER A 64 3.98 -29.65 -7.10
N GLY A 65 5.17 -29.54 -6.48
CA GLY A 65 6.15 -30.61 -6.40
C GLY A 65 7.08 -30.75 -7.61
N LEU A 66 7.05 -29.81 -8.56
CA LEU A 66 8.02 -29.77 -9.66
C LEU A 66 9.42 -29.49 -9.11
N LYS A 67 10.41 -30.14 -9.72
CA LYS A 67 11.83 -30.01 -9.36
C LYS A 67 12.55 -29.02 -10.28
N PRO A 68 13.66 -28.42 -9.88
CA PRO A 68 14.41 -27.46 -10.71
C PRO A 68 14.85 -28.04 -12.07
N GLU A 69 15.14 -29.34 -12.15
CA GLU A 69 15.58 -30.01 -13.37
C GLU A 69 14.44 -30.13 -14.43
N GLU A 70 13.19 -29.97 -14.01
CA GLU A 70 12.04 -29.99 -14.92
C GLU A 70 11.81 -28.64 -15.60
N PHE A 71 12.47 -27.58 -15.15
CA PHE A 71 12.32 -26.23 -15.70
C PHE A 71 13.41 -25.93 -16.74
N GLU A 72 12.99 -25.52 -17.92
CA GLU A 72 13.86 -25.00 -18.97
C GLU A 72 13.71 -23.49 -19.04
N LEU A 73 14.73 -22.75 -18.63
CA LEU A 73 14.78 -21.28 -18.64
C LEU A 73 15.54 -20.79 -19.89
N LEU A 74 14.87 -19.94 -20.67
CA LEU A 74 15.44 -19.29 -21.83
C LEU A 74 15.38 -17.77 -21.62
N VAL A 75 16.50 -17.08 -21.83
CA VAL A 75 16.60 -15.63 -21.87
C VAL A 75 17.06 -15.21 -23.25
N ASP A 76 16.26 -14.39 -23.95
CA ASP A 76 16.49 -14.04 -25.36
C ASP A 76 16.74 -15.27 -26.25
N ASN A 77 15.96 -16.34 -26.03
CA ASN A 77 16.04 -17.66 -26.67
C ASN A 77 17.34 -18.42 -26.40
N LYS A 78 18.17 -18.02 -25.43
CA LYS A 78 19.36 -18.76 -25.00
C LYS A 78 19.09 -19.49 -23.69
N PRO A 79 19.41 -20.79 -23.57
CA PRO A 79 19.31 -21.51 -22.31
C PRO A 79 20.14 -20.87 -21.21
N GLN A 80 19.55 -20.76 -20.02
CA GLN A 80 20.21 -20.21 -18.83
C GLN A 80 20.15 -21.21 -17.69
N PRO A 81 21.25 -21.45 -16.95
CA PRO A 81 21.24 -22.31 -15.79
C PRO A 81 20.44 -21.66 -14.64
N ILE A 82 19.59 -22.46 -14.00
CA ILE A 82 18.87 -22.06 -12.80
C ILE A 82 19.81 -22.21 -11.61
N ASN A 83 20.24 -21.09 -11.03
CA ASN A 83 21.16 -21.05 -9.89
C ASN A 83 20.44 -21.06 -8.54
N PHE A 84 19.17 -20.71 -8.53
CA PHE A 84 18.32 -20.70 -7.35
C PHE A 84 16.91 -21.17 -7.71
N PHE A 85 16.34 -22.02 -6.86
CA PHE A 85 15.00 -22.57 -7.03
C PHE A 85 14.32 -22.73 -5.67
N GLU A 86 13.12 -22.23 -5.53
CA GLU A 86 12.30 -22.43 -4.33
C GLU A 86 10.81 -22.46 -4.67
N SER A 87 10.08 -23.38 -4.04
CA SER A 87 8.62 -23.40 -4.10
C SER A 87 8.07 -22.55 -2.96
N VAL A 88 7.37 -21.47 -3.31
CA VAL A 88 6.90 -20.44 -2.37
C VAL A 88 5.39 -20.55 -2.22
N VAL A 89 4.94 -20.52 -0.96
CA VAL A 89 3.54 -20.32 -0.61
C VAL A 89 3.46 -18.95 0.07
N THR A 90 2.64 -18.06 -0.47
CA THR A 90 2.46 -16.71 0.07
C THR A 90 2.05 -16.78 1.54
N GLY A 91 2.76 -16.04 2.41
CA GLY A 91 2.59 -16.13 3.86
C GLY A 91 3.29 -17.30 4.52
N GLY A 92 4.08 -18.11 3.78
CA GLY A 92 4.84 -19.23 4.33
C GLY A 92 6.24 -18.85 4.84
N LYS A 93 6.84 -19.75 5.65
CA LYS A 93 8.22 -19.58 6.18
C LYS A 93 9.28 -19.41 5.09
N ALA A 94 9.04 -19.91 3.88
CA ALA A 94 9.94 -19.77 2.75
C ALA A 94 10.00 -18.31 2.26
N GLU A 95 8.85 -17.68 2.08
CA GLU A 95 8.77 -16.26 1.68
C GLU A 95 9.43 -15.35 2.71
N GLU A 96 9.21 -15.61 4.00
CA GLU A 96 9.84 -14.85 5.09
C GLU A 96 11.37 -14.96 5.08
N ARG A 97 11.93 -16.16 4.85
CA ARG A 97 13.39 -16.36 4.74
C ARG A 97 13.99 -15.59 3.56
N MET A 98 13.27 -15.55 2.44
CA MET A 98 13.67 -14.81 1.25
C MET A 98 13.68 -13.29 1.50
N LEU A 99 12.66 -12.79 2.18
CA LEU A 99 12.55 -11.37 2.55
C LEU A 99 13.74 -10.93 3.40
N ARG A 100 14.14 -11.78 4.36
CA ARG A 100 15.33 -11.54 5.20
C ARG A 100 16.64 -11.60 4.39
N ALA A 101 16.74 -12.52 3.44
CA ALA A 101 17.93 -12.66 2.58
C ALA A 101 18.09 -11.49 1.59
N ALA A 102 16.99 -10.99 1.02
CA ALA A 102 16.98 -9.84 0.11
C ALA A 102 17.34 -8.52 0.82
N GLY A 103 17.11 -8.43 2.15
CA GLY A 103 17.50 -7.28 2.96
C GLY A 103 18.99 -7.14 3.27
N GLY A 104 19.84 -8.03 2.74
CA GLY A 104 21.32 -7.92 2.83
C GLY A 104 21.93 -8.17 4.21
N LYS A 105 21.14 -8.61 5.20
CA LYS A 105 21.64 -8.93 6.55
C LYS A 105 22.01 -10.41 6.67
N LYS A 106 23.25 -10.72 7.00
CA LYS A 106 23.65 -12.07 7.43
C LYS A 106 22.96 -12.37 8.75
N SER A 107 21.95 -13.23 8.72
CA SER A 107 21.26 -13.71 9.93
C SER A 107 22.19 -14.59 10.75
N SER A 108 22.50 -14.17 11.95
CA SER A 108 22.86 -15.05 13.05
C SER A 108 21.64 -15.92 13.41
N GLN A 109 21.88 -17.16 13.79
CA GLN A 109 20.97 -18.27 14.04
C GLN A 109 19.53 -17.92 14.51
N PRO A 110 18.50 -18.73 14.13
CA PRO A 110 17.13 -18.52 14.56
C PRO A 110 17.04 -18.66 16.09
N VAL A 111 16.59 -17.62 16.75
CA VAL A 111 16.18 -17.69 18.16
C VAL A 111 14.90 -18.50 18.19
N GLU A 112 14.95 -19.68 18.80
CA GLU A 112 13.75 -20.47 19.12
C GLU A 112 12.85 -19.64 20.04
N GLY A 113 11.69 -19.21 19.55
CA GLY A 113 10.69 -18.45 20.33
C GLY A 113 10.04 -17.28 19.59
N GLU A 114 10.56 -16.79 18.45
CA GLU A 114 9.81 -15.84 17.63
C GLU A 114 8.73 -16.57 16.85
N SER A 115 7.47 -16.40 17.29
CA SER A 115 6.32 -16.84 16.52
C SER A 115 6.36 -16.12 15.17
N THR A 116 6.54 -16.89 14.12
CA THR A 116 6.52 -16.40 12.75
C THR A 116 5.18 -15.72 12.51
N SER A 117 5.18 -14.39 12.45
CA SER A 117 4.05 -13.64 11.90
C SER A 117 3.89 -14.12 10.46
N GLU A 118 2.78 -14.78 10.16
CA GLU A 118 2.46 -15.13 8.79
C GLU A 118 2.39 -13.82 7.99
N VAL A 119 3.35 -13.61 7.09
CA VAL A 119 3.37 -12.44 6.21
C VAL A 119 2.17 -12.54 5.28
N GLY A 120 1.26 -11.57 5.33
CA GLY A 120 0.10 -11.51 4.47
C GLY A 120 0.44 -11.00 3.06
N ARG A 121 -0.56 -11.01 2.18
CA ARG A 121 -0.43 -10.50 0.81
C ARG A 121 -0.43 -8.97 0.82
N THR A 122 0.32 -8.37 -0.11
CA THR A 122 0.20 -6.93 -0.42
C THR A 122 -0.67 -6.75 -1.66
N VAL A 123 -1.85 -6.16 -1.49
CA VAL A 123 -2.86 -5.98 -2.53
C VAL A 123 -3.13 -4.49 -2.75
N LEU A 124 -2.95 -4.02 -3.97
CA LEU A 124 -3.10 -2.63 -4.34
C LEU A 124 -4.21 -2.50 -5.39
N PHE A 125 -5.23 -1.70 -5.11
CA PHE A 125 -6.24 -1.32 -6.09
C PHE A 125 -5.84 0.03 -6.68
N PHE A 126 -5.48 0.03 -7.97
CA PHE A 126 -5.28 1.24 -8.73
C PHE A 126 -6.51 1.50 -9.59
N VAL A 127 -7.29 2.49 -9.21
CA VAL A 127 -8.50 2.88 -9.92
C VAL A 127 -8.16 3.99 -10.90
N ASN A 128 -8.28 3.68 -12.19
CA ASN A 128 -8.07 4.66 -13.25
C ASN A 128 -9.34 5.50 -13.45
N ASP A 129 -9.66 6.31 -12.45
CA ASP A 129 -10.85 7.15 -12.37
C ASP A 129 -10.91 8.27 -13.44
N LEU A 130 -9.82 8.47 -14.18
CA LEU A 130 -9.79 9.32 -15.38
C LEU A 130 -10.40 8.63 -16.61
N HIS A 131 -10.59 7.30 -16.56
CA HIS A 131 -11.12 6.48 -17.65
C HIS A 131 -12.19 5.51 -17.13
N LEU A 132 -13.06 5.95 -16.22
CA LEU A 132 -14.21 5.20 -15.72
C LEU A 132 -15.51 5.96 -15.96
N GLU A 133 -16.46 5.31 -16.59
CA GLU A 133 -17.83 5.78 -16.69
C GLU A 133 -18.58 5.61 -15.36
N PRO A 134 -19.68 6.35 -15.12
CA PRO A 134 -20.46 6.26 -13.89
C PRO A 134 -20.88 4.84 -13.51
N GLY A 135 -21.30 4.03 -14.47
CA GLY A 135 -21.66 2.63 -14.26
C GLY A 135 -20.47 1.76 -13.85
N SER A 136 -19.31 2.05 -14.40
CA SER A 136 -18.05 1.36 -14.08
C SER A 136 -17.54 1.72 -12.69
N ILE A 137 -17.69 2.96 -12.24
CA ILE A 137 -17.38 3.38 -10.87
C ILE A 137 -18.24 2.60 -9.87
N ALA A 138 -19.54 2.47 -10.12
CA ALA A 138 -20.44 1.73 -9.25
C ALA A 138 -20.05 0.24 -9.15
N ARG A 139 -19.69 -0.41 -10.28
CA ARG A 139 -19.19 -1.78 -10.32
C ARG A 139 -17.85 -1.93 -9.60
N THR A 140 -16.93 -1.00 -9.81
CA THR A 140 -15.64 -0.93 -9.13
C THR A 140 -15.82 -0.87 -7.61
N ASN A 141 -16.64 0.06 -7.13
CA ASN A 141 -16.93 0.23 -5.72
C ASN A 141 -17.53 -1.04 -5.11
N LYS A 142 -18.49 -1.67 -5.79
CA LYS A 142 -19.06 -2.95 -5.35
C LYS A 142 -18.03 -4.07 -5.29
N THR A 143 -17.15 -4.14 -6.29
CA THR A 143 -16.12 -5.18 -6.39
C THR A 143 -15.07 -5.04 -5.30
N ILE A 144 -14.56 -3.82 -5.06
CA ILE A 144 -13.57 -3.56 -4.01
C ILE A 144 -14.21 -3.73 -2.62
N SER A 145 -15.47 -3.27 -2.41
CA SER A 145 -16.19 -3.52 -1.15
C SER A 145 -16.31 -5.02 -0.86
N ASN A 146 -16.64 -5.82 -1.88
CA ASN A 146 -16.68 -7.28 -1.71
C ASN A 146 -15.32 -7.88 -1.34
N PHE A 147 -14.21 -7.37 -1.90
CA PHE A 147 -12.87 -7.79 -1.47
C PHE A 147 -12.62 -7.44 0.01
N ILE A 148 -12.90 -6.20 0.42
CA ILE A 148 -12.73 -5.76 1.82
C ILE A 148 -13.55 -6.64 2.77
N ASP A 149 -14.82 -6.87 2.43
CA ASP A 149 -15.75 -7.59 3.30
C ASP A 149 -15.50 -9.11 3.32
N ASN A 150 -15.02 -9.70 2.21
CA ASN A 150 -15.03 -11.16 2.04
C ASN A 150 -13.67 -11.79 1.77
N MET A 151 -12.67 -11.08 1.26
CA MET A 151 -11.40 -11.65 0.78
C MET A 151 -10.17 -11.13 1.52
N LEU A 152 -10.26 -9.99 2.19
CA LEU A 152 -9.16 -9.42 2.98
C LEU A 152 -8.86 -10.33 4.16
N GLY A 153 -7.64 -10.86 4.21
CA GLY A 153 -7.14 -11.68 5.31
C GLY A 153 -6.63 -10.84 6.47
N PRO A 154 -6.50 -11.42 7.67
CA PRO A 154 -6.07 -10.69 8.87
C PRO A 154 -4.63 -10.16 8.78
N ASN A 155 -3.78 -10.80 7.96
CA ASN A 155 -2.39 -10.41 7.76
C ASN A 155 -2.18 -9.67 6.43
N ASP A 156 -3.20 -9.59 5.58
CA ASP A 156 -3.10 -8.90 4.30
C ASP A 156 -2.95 -7.39 4.52
N GLN A 157 -2.17 -6.74 3.68
CA GLN A 157 -2.05 -5.30 3.59
C GLN A 157 -2.67 -4.85 2.26
N ALA A 158 -3.64 -3.97 2.31
CA ALA A 158 -4.28 -3.44 1.12
C ALA A 158 -4.21 -1.92 1.05
N ALA A 159 -4.18 -1.35 -0.15
CA ALA A 159 -4.35 0.08 -0.37
C ALA A 159 -5.24 0.31 -1.60
N ILE A 160 -5.98 1.41 -1.57
CA ILE A 160 -6.76 1.90 -2.70
C ILE A 160 -6.17 3.23 -3.12
N THR A 161 -5.87 3.38 -4.41
CA THR A 161 -5.32 4.60 -4.99
C THR A 161 -6.07 4.94 -6.27
N SER A 162 -6.09 6.21 -6.66
CA SER A 162 -6.72 6.67 -7.90
C SER A 162 -5.73 7.39 -8.80
N ALA A 163 -5.97 7.32 -10.11
CA ALA A 163 -5.15 8.02 -11.09
C ALA A 163 -5.19 9.54 -10.91
N SER A 164 -6.35 10.10 -10.51
CA SER A 164 -6.54 11.52 -10.23
C SER A 164 -6.00 11.99 -8.88
N GLY A 165 -5.68 11.06 -7.96
CA GLY A 165 -5.21 11.38 -6.61
C GLY A 165 -6.32 11.82 -5.63
N GLN A 166 -7.61 11.69 -5.96
CA GLN A 166 -8.73 12.15 -5.12
C GLN A 166 -8.85 11.42 -3.77
N ILE A 167 -8.22 10.25 -3.60
CA ILE A 167 -8.21 9.51 -2.34
C ILE A 167 -7.31 10.20 -1.30
N GLY A 168 -6.22 10.84 -1.74
CA GLY A 168 -5.35 11.65 -0.90
C GLY A 168 -4.69 10.84 0.23
N PHE A 169 -4.79 11.33 1.47
CA PHE A 169 -4.13 10.76 2.64
C PHE A 169 -4.50 9.29 2.94
N LEU A 170 -5.66 8.81 2.50
CA LEU A 170 -6.11 7.43 2.72
C LEU A 170 -5.46 6.39 1.78
N GLN A 171 -4.56 6.80 0.87
CA GLN A 171 -3.81 5.90 -0.02
C GLN A 171 -2.66 5.18 0.72
N GLN A 172 -2.94 4.56 1.84
CA GLN A 172 -1.93 3.89 2.67
C GLN A 172 -2.22 2.41 2.77
N LEU A 173 -1.16 1.61 2.84
CA LEU A 173 -1.30 0.19 3.12
C LEU A 173 -1.87 -0.02 4.53
N THR A 174 -2.91 -0.83 4.61
CA THR A 174 -3.58 -1.15 5.86
C THR A 174 -4.36 -2.46 5.74
N ASN A 175 -4.58 -3.12 6.87
CA ASN A 175 -5.54 -4.21 6.99
C ASN A 175 -6.87 -3.75 7.63
N ASN A 176 -7.02 -2.45 7.89
CA ASN A 176 -8.20 -1.90 8.53
C ASN A 176 -9.33 -1.66 7.52
N PRO A 177 -10.45 -2.41 7.59
CA PRO A 177 -11.56 -2.27 6.65
C PRO A 177 -12.19 -0.87 6.63
N ALA A 178 -12.22 -0.16 7.78
CA ALA A 178 -12.81 1.18 7.85
C ALA A 178 -12.01 2.20 7.02
N VAL A 179 -10.67 2.11 7.05
CA VAL A 179 -9.79 2.96 6.23
C VAL A 179 -10.01 2.70 4.75
N LEU A 180 -10.05 1.42 4.35
CA LEU A 180 -10.27 1.03 2.95
C LEU A 180 -11.65 1.46 2.45
N LYS A 181 -12.71 1.33 3.27
CA LYS A 181 -14.05 1.80 2.93
C LYS A 181 -14.10 3.32 2.80
N ALA A 182 -13.48 4.05 3.73
CA ALA A 182 -13.38 5.51 3.65
C ALA A 182 -12.60 5.98 2.40
N ALA A 183 -11.55 5.26 2.00
CA ALA A 183 -10.85 5.52 0.75
C ALA A 183 -11.74 5.27 -0.48
N LEU A 184 -12.50 4.17 -0.46
CA LEU A 184 -13.42 3.80 -1.53
C LEU A 184 -14.54 4.84 -1.73
N GLU A 185 -15.08 5.40 -0.66
CA GLU A 185 -16.11 6.45 -0.69
C GLU A 185 -15.64 7.75 -1.36
N ARG A 186 -14.33 7.97 -1.45
CA ARG A 186 -13.73 9.12 -2.15
C ARG A 186 -13.67 8.96 -3.65
N ILE A 187 -13.80 7.74 -4.18
CA ILE A 187 -13.81 7.51 -5.62
C ILE A 187 -15.13 8.01 -6.20
N LYS A 188 -15.04 9.09 -6.94
CA LYS A 188 -16.17 9.76 -7.60
C LYS A 188 -15.83 10.04 -9.05
N ILE A 189 -16.83 10.37 -9.84
CA ILE A 189 -16.64 10.87 -11.20
C ILE A 189 -15.75 12.10 -11.15
N VAL A 190 -14.67 12.08 -11.92
CA VAL A 190 -13.79 13.26 -12.07
C VAL A 190 -14.44 14.21 -13.08
N PRO A 191 -14.81 15.44 -12.69
CA PRO A 191 -15.36 16.41 -13.63
C PRO A 191 -14.40 16.66 -14.80
N GLY A 192 -14.87 16.50 -16.03
CA GLY A 192 -14.04 16.67 -17.24
C GLY A 192 -13.24 15.43 -17.67
N ALA A 193 -13.25 14.35 -16.92
CA ALA A 193 -12.68 13.06 -17.36
C ALA A 193 -13.58 12.37 -18.40
N THR A 194 -14.90 12.61 -18.35
CA THR A 194 -15.84 12.27 -19.43
C THR A 194 -15.89 13.45 -20.39
N PRO A 195 -15.28 13.34 -21.55
CA PRO A 195 -14.83 14.52 -22.30
C PRO A 195 -15.93 15.29 -23.00
N ASP A 196 -17.12 14.76 -23.21
CA ASP A 196 -18.07 15.46 -24.07
C ASP A 196 -19.52 15.30 -23.61
N SER A 197 -20.05 16.37 -23.01
CA SER A 197 -21.50 16.49 -22.77
C SER A 197 -22.27 16.95 -24.02
N GLN A 198 -21.56 17.29 -25.10
CA GLN A 198 -22.17 17.77 -26.32
C GLN A 198 -22.64 16.61 -27.19
N ARG A 199 -23.68 16.83 -27.95
CA ARG A 199 -24.23 15.87 -28.91
C ARG A 199 -23.86 16.24 -30.35
N PRO A 200 -23.54 15.26 -31.21
CA PRO A 200 -23.32 13.83 -30.89
C PRO A 200 -22.08 13.61 -30.05
N TYR A 201 -22.07 12.57 -29.23
CA TYR A 201 -20.87 12.18 -28.46
C TYR A 201 -19.78 11.71 -29.42
N ILE A 202 -18.57 12.26 -29.26
CA ILE A 202 -17.38 11.83 -30.03
C ILE A 202 -16.46 11.11 -29.05
N SER A 203 -16.24 9.82 -29.27
CA SER A 203 -15.32 9.04 -28.44
C SER A 203 -13.84 9.35 -28.78
N PRO A 204 -12.89 9.07 -27.89
CA PRO A 204 -11.46 9.18 -28.22
C PRO A 204 -11.06 8.37 -29.45
N TYR A 205 -11.66 7.19 -29.63
CA TYR A 205 -11.39 6.33 -30.79
C TYR A 205 -11.95 6.92 -32.08
N ALA A 206 -13.16 7.47 -32.05
CA ALA A 206 -13.72 8.19 -33.17
C ALA A 206 -12.85 9.40 -33.56
N ALA A 207 -12.42 10.19 -32.58
CA ALA A 207 -11.52 11.30 -32.78
C ALA A 207 -10.18 10.87 -33.43
N TYR A 208 -9.62 9.75 -32.99
CA TYR A 208 -8.43 9.14 -33.56
C TYR A 208 -8.64 8.75 -35.05
N LEU A 209 -9.73 8.06 -35.36
CA LEU A 209 -10.03 7.67 -36.73
C LEU A 209 -10.15 8.91 -37.66
N ILE A 210 -10.81 9.94 -37.17
CA ILE A 210 -11.02 11.18 -37.95
C ILE A 210 -9.71 11.96 -38.14
N VAL A 211 -8.95 12.19 -37.07
CA VAL A 211 -7.78 13.10 -37.11
C VAL A 211 -6.55 12.38 -37.62
N GLU A 212 -6.24 11.19 -37.11
CA GLU A 212 -5.00 10.49 -37.42
C GLU A 212 -5.11 9.52 -38.60
N ARG A 213 -6.28 8.91 -38.76
CA ARG A 213 -6.54 7.97 -39.86
C ARG A 213 -7.22 8.66 -41.07
N HIS A 214 -7.56 9.95 -40.91
CA HIS A 214 -8.20 10.77 -41.95
C HIS A 214 -9.49 10.15 -42.52
N ASP A 215 -10.29 9.49 -41.63
CA ASP A 215 -11.56 8.86 -42.04
C ASP A 215 -12.62 9.93 -42.33
N ARG A 216 -12.71 10.28 -43.61
CA ARG A 216 -13.64 11.32 -44.10
C ARG A 216 -15.10 10.90 -44.00
N ASP A 217 -15.38 9.62 -44.16
CA ASP A 217 -16.76 9.10 -44.08
C ASP A 217 -17.30 9.25 -42.66
N LEU A 218 -16.49 8.82 -41.67
CA LEU A 218 -16.81 8.99 -40.27
C LEU A 218 -16.90 10.47 -39.88
N PHE A 219 -15.98 11.30 -40.35
CA PHE A 219 -16.05 12.78 -40.17
C PHE A 219 -17.37 13.35 -40.66
N ASN A 220 -17.77 13.05 -41.91
CA ASN A 220 -19.00 13.53 -42.49
C ASN A 220 -20.24 13.02 -41.73
N ALA A 221 -20.24 11.78 -41.27
CA ALA A 221 -21.31 11.24 -40.44
C ALA A 221 -21.49 12.04 -39.14
N PHE A 222 -20.38 12.43 -38.49
CA PHE A 222 -20.44 13.29 -37.31
C PHE A 222 -20.87 14.73 -37.63
N VAL A 223 -20.50 15.28 -38.80
CA VAL A 223 -20.98 16.58 -39.25
C VAL A 223 -22.49 16.54 -39.45
N ASP A 224 -23.02 15.51 -40.12
CA ASP A 224 -24.45 15.37 -40.38
C ASP A 224 -25.26 15.21 -39.06
N GLN A 225 -24.71 14.48 -38.11
CA GLN A 225 -25.30 14.39 -36.77
C GLN A 225 -25.21 15.70 -35.95
N THR A 226 -24.14 16.46 -36.13
CA THR A 226 -23.97 17.78 -35.49
C THR A 226 -25.00 18.78 -36.02
N LEU A 227 -25.22 18.80 -37.33
CA LEU A 227 -26.25 19.60 -37.96
C LEU A 227 -27.62 19.28 -37.37
N LYS A 228 -27.94 17.99 -37.26
CA LYS A 228 -29.20 17.50 -36.73
C LYS A 228 -29.38 17.85 -35.23
N ALA A 229 -28.36 17.61 -34.41
CA ALA A 229 -28.39 17.86 -32.97
C ALA A 229 -28.55 19.34 -32.64
N ASN A 230 -28.03 20.23 -33.45
CA ASN A 230 -28.11 21.70 -33.28
C ASN A 230 -29.22 22.35 -34.10
N SER A 231 -30.10 21.55 -34.77
CA SER A 231 -31.19 22.05 -35.59
C SER A 231 -30.73 22.99 -36.73
N MET A 232 -29.53 22.81 -37.21
CA MET A 232 -28.94 23.54 -38.33
C MET A 232 -29.53 23.01 -39.66
N ARG A 233 -30.20 23.84 -40.38
CA ARG A 233 -30.93 23.44 -41.60
C ARG A 233 -30.52 24.21 -42.84
N ASP A 234 -29.75 25.28 -42.65
CA ASP A 234 -29.25 26.10 -43.79
C ASP A 234 -28.06 25.37 -44.45
N PRO A 235 -27.96 25.37 -45.79
CA PRO A 235 -26.76 24.88 -46.49
C PRO A 235 -25.46 25.52 -46.01
N ASP A 236 -25.50 26.76 -45.54
CA ASP A 236 -24.36 27.50 -44.99
C ASP A 236 -23.96 27.05 -43.58
N ASP A 237 -24.75 26.22 -42.89
CA ASP A 237 -24.44 25.65 -41.59
C ASP A 237 -23.39 24.54 -41.63
N ARG A 238 -23.22 23.86 -42.77
CA ARG A 238 -22.30 22.73 -42.91
C ARG A 238 -20.83 23.07 -42.63
N PRO A 239 -20.26 24.17 -43.10
CA PRO A 239 -18.91 24.60 -42.73
C PRO A 239 -18.76 24.85 -41.24
N ILE A 240 -19.80 25.42 -40.59
CA ILE A 240 -19.81 25.65 -39.13
C ILE A 240 -19.79 24.33 -38.41
N ALA A 241 -20.67 23.38 -38.72
CA ALA A 241 -20.71 22.04 -38.13
C ALA A 241 -19.40 21.26 -38.36
N SER A 242 -18.78 21.40 -39.54
CA SER A 242 -17.49 20.79 -39.86
C SER A 242 -16.40 21.34 -38.95
N SER A 243 -16.32 22.66 -38.76
CA SER A 243 -15.38 23.29 -37.83
C SER A 243 -15.58 22.85 -36.38
N MET A 244 -16.86 22.73 -35.96
CA MET A 244 -17.19 22.22 -34.60
C MET A 244 -16.68 20.79 -34.40
N VAL A 245 -16.93 19.88 -35.35
CA VAL A 245 -16.46 18.48 -35.26
C VAL A 245 -14.94 18.43 -35.27
N GLU A 246 -14.27 19.20 -36.13
CA GLU A 246 -12.81 19.24 -36.19
C GLU A 246 -12.19 19.74 -34.88
N GLN A 247 -12.71 20.82 -34.31
CA GLN A 247 -12.24 21.35 -33.04
C GLN A 247 -12.47 20.35 -31.90
N ARG A 248 -13.65 19.73 -31.85
CA ARG A 248 -14.00 18.76 -30.81
C ARG A 248 -13.13 17.51 -30.86
N THR A 249 -12.89 16.96 -32.06
CA THR A 249 -12.04 15.77 -32.22
C THR A 249 -10.60 16.03 -31.79
N ARG A 250 -10.03 17.19 -32.17
CA ARG A 250 -8.68 17.59 -31.75
C ARG A 250 -8.60 17.78 -30.25
N THR A 251 -9.59 18.46 -29.64
CA THR A 251 -9.65 18.64 -28.17
C THR A 251 -9.77 17.30 -27.46
N MET A 252 -10.60 16.38 -27.99
CA MET A 252 -10.76 15.04 -27.42
C MET A 252 -9.44 14.27 -27.37
N LEU A 253 -8.64 14.29 -28.44
CA LEU A 253 -7.34 13.61 -28.47
C LEU A 253 -6.38 14.20 -27.45
N VAL A 254 -6.31 15.52 -27.30
CA VAL A 254 -5.44 16.17 -26.32
C VAL A 254 -5.83 15.79 -24.90
N LEU A 255 -7.14 15.81 -24.58
CA LEU A 255 -7.63 15.43 -23.25
C LEU A 255 -7.39 13.94 -22.96
N SER A 256 -7.65 13.07 -23.93
CA SER A 256 -7.40 11.63 -23.81
C SER A 256 -5.91 11.34 -23.58
N ASP A 257 -5.01 11.96 -24.34
CA ASP A 257 -3.57 11.80 -24.19
C ASP A 257 -3.10 12.26 -22.79
N ALA A 258 -3.57 13.42 -22.34
CA ALA A 258 -3.26 13.91 -20.99
C ALA A 258 -3.75 12.96 -19.90
N ALA A 259 -4.96 12.41 -20.03
CA ALA A 259 -5.51 11.46 -19.06
C ALA A 259 -4.70 10.16 -19.02
N VAL A 260 -4.28 9.62 -20.17
CA VAL A 260 -3.42 8.43 -20.26
C VAL A 260 -2.06 8.69 -19.61
N LYS A 261 -1.41 9.82 -19.92
CA LYS A 261 -0.12 10.20 -19.33
C LYS A 261 -0.20 10.33 -17.81
N ASN A 262 -1.27 10.95 -17.31
CA ASN A 262 -1.49 11.10 -15.88
C ASN A 262 -1.71 9.74 -15.19
N ALA A 263 -2.54 8.87 -15.78
CA ALA A 263 -2.81 7.54 -15.24
C ALA A 263 -1.53 6.68 -15.17
N LEU A 264 -0.75 6.61 -16.26
CA LEU A 264 0.48 5.83 -16.29
C LEU A 264 1.56 6.41 -15.36
N SER A 265 1.67 7.75 -15.25
CA SER A 265 2.59 8.40 -14.32
C SER A 265 2.22 8.11 -12.86
N SER A 266 0.93 8.16 -12.53
CA SER A 266 0.42 7.82 -11.19
C SER A 266 0.67 6.34 -10.85
N LEU A 267 0.46 5.44 -11.82
CA LEU A 267 0.78 4.00 -11.67
C LEU A 267 2.29 3.78 -11.42
N VAL A 268 3.15 4.45 -12.19
CA VAL A 268 4.61 4.41 -11.99
C VAL A 268 5.01 4.90 -10.61
N ASN A 269 4.40 5.97 -10.13
CA ASN A 269 4.68 6.51 -8.79
C ASN A 269 4.23 5.55 -7.69
N LEU A 270 3.06 4.90 -7.83
CA LEU A 270 2.62 3.85 -6.93
C LEU A 270 3.64 2.71 -6.87
N MET A 271 4.09 2.19 -8.02
CA MET A 271 5.05 1.08 -8.05
C MET A 271 6.41 1.46 -7.46
N ARG A 272 6.86 2.70 -7.63
CA ARG A 272 8.09 3.20 -6.98
C ARG A 272 7.94 3.30 -5.47
N SER A 273 6.82 3.83 -4.98
CA SER A 273 6.59 3.95 -3.53
C SER A 273 6.54 2.59 -2.84
N THR A 274 6.05 1.56 -3.55
CA THR A 274 5.94 0.20 -3.04
C THR A 274 7.19 -0.66 -3.29
N SER A 275 8.20 -0.16 -4.01
CA SER A 275 9.41 -0.93 -4.37
C SER A 275 10.22 -1.39 -3.15
N LYS A 276 10.18 -0.63 -2.05
CA LYS A 276 10.87 -0.96 -0.79
C LYS A 276 10.13 -2.00 0.05
N LEU A 277 8.86 -2.26 -0.26
CA LEU A 277 8.08 -3.27 0.45
C LEU A 277 8.59 -4.66 0.06
N PRO A 278 8.76 -5.54 1.04
CA PRO A 278 9.19 -6.89 0.78
C PRO A 278 8.10 -7.71 0.09
N GLY A 279 8.49 -8.79 -0.59
CA GLY A 279 7.60 -9.77 -1.20
C GLY A 279 6.90 -9.31 -2.48
N ARG A 280 6.04 -10.18 -2.96
CA ARG A 280 5.24 -9.98 -4.16
C ARG A 280 4.07 -9.02 -3.87
N LYS A 281 3.86 -8.05 -4.75
CA LYS A 281 2.75 -7.10 -4.68
C LYS A 281 1.78 -7.35 -5.83
N LEU A 282 0.49 -7.42 -5.52
CA LEU A 282 -0.58 -7.55 -6.51
C LEU A 282 -1.21 -6.19 -6.75
N VAL A 283 -1.22 -5.73 -8.00
CA VAL A 283 -1.92 -4.51 -8.40
C VAL A 283 -3.12 -4.89 -9.25
N PHE A 284 -4.32 -4.57 -8.79
CA PHE A 284 -5.53 -4.61 -9.60
C PHE A 284 -5.71 -3.24 -10.27
N PHE A 285 -5.36 -3.17 -11.55
CA PHE A 285 -5.53 -1.99 -12.37
C PHE A 285 -6.93 -1.99 -12.97
N ILE A 286 -7.80 -1.10 -12.48
CA ILE A 286 -9.23 -1.05 -12.85
C ILE A 286 -9.47 0.15 -13.76
N SER A 287 -9.98 -0.10 -14.99
CA SER A 287 -10.18 0.94 -16.01
C SER A 287 -11.23 0.46 -17.02
N ASP A 288 -11.86 1.38 -17.72
CA ASP A 288 -12.66 1.08 -18.92
C ASP A 288 -11.81 0.93 -20.19
N GLY A 289 -10.50 0.79 -20.00
CA GLY A 289 -9.53 0.85 -21.08
C GLY A 289 -9.11 2.27 -21.39
N PHE A 290 -8.11 2.41 -22.21
CA PHE A 290 -7.63 3.70 -22.70
C PHE A 290 -6.97 3.53 -24.05
N MET A 291 -6.95 4.60 -24.81
CA MET A 291 -6.43 4.54 -26.16
C MET A 291 -4.90 4.56 -26.16
N PRO A 292 -4.23 3.62 -26.83
CA PRO A 292 -2.80 3.76 -27.10
C PRO A 292 -2.60 4.96 -28.03
N ASN A 293 -1.83 5.96 -27.59
CA ASN A 293 -1.46 7.06 -28.49
C ASN A 293 -0.46 6.53 -29.52
N LEU A 294 -0.93 6.34 -30.75
CA LEU A 294 -0.12 5.78 -31.83
C LEU A 294 0.78 6.81 -32.53
N THR A 295 0.59 8.10 -32.26
CA THR A 295 1.32 9.18 -32.95
C THR A 295 2.62 9.59 -32.27
N GLY A 296 2.88 9.11 -31.04
CA GLY A 296 4.08 9.43 -30.28
C GLY A 296 4.83 8.21 -29.75
N SER A 297 6.15 8.23 -29.85
CA SER A 297 7.05 7.29 -29.16
C SER A 297 6.83 7.28 -27.63
N ASP A 298 6.14 8.26 -27.07
CA ASP A 298 5.96 8.45 -25.63
C ASP A 298 5.13 7.36 -24.98
N PHE A 299 4.04 6.90 -25.64
CA PHE A 299 3.15 5.88 -25.07
C PHE A 299 3.86 4.56 -24.83
N THR A 300 4.54 4.02 -25.85
CA THR A 300 5.32 2.77 -25.74
C THR A 300 6.40 2.90 -24.69
N THR A 301 7.14 4.02 -24.69
CA THR A 301 8.16 4.31 -23.66
C THR A 301 7.58 4.35 -22.25
N MET A 302 6.39 4.93 -22.07
CA MET A 302 5.72 4.98 -20.77
C MET A 302 5.24 3.59 -20.32
N MET A 303 4.70 2.78 -21.24
CA MET A 303 4.31 1.40 -20.97
C MET A 303 5.53 0.54 -20.58
N ASP A 304 6.62 0.62 -21.35
CA ASP A 304 7.88 -0.09 -21.06
C ASP A 304 8.47 0.33 -19.71
N ARG A 305 8.38 1.63 -19.39
CA ARG A 305 8.80 2.16 -18.09
C ARG A 305 7.93 1.63 -16.96
N ALA A 306 6.62 1.59 -17.15
CA ALA A 306 5.68 1.09 -16.14
C ALA A 306 5.92 -0.41 -15.89
N THR A 307 5.97 -1.23 -16.93
CA THR A 307 6.20 -2.67 -16.82
C THR A 307 7.61 -2.98 -16.30
N GLY A 308 8.63 -2.21 -16.71
CA GLY A 308 10.00 -2.33 -16.21
C GLY A 308 10.11 -2.04 -14.72
N ILE A 309 9.42 -1.01 -14.20
CA ILE A 309 9.39 -0.70 -12.76
C ILE A 309 8.60 -1.78 -12.01
N ALA A 310 7.44 -2.21 -12.52
CA ALA A 310 6.66 -3.29 -11.93
C ALA A 310 7.51 -4.54 -11.73
N ASN A 311 8.23 -4.95 -12.76
CA ASN A 311 9.08 -6.14 -12.73
C ASN A 311 10.23 -6.03 -11.72
N ARG A 312 10.89 -4.87 -11.59
CA ARG A 312 11.95 -4.65 -10.58
C ARG A 312 11.39 -4.58 -9.16
N SER A 313 10.17 -4.13 -9.00
CA SER A 313 9.51 -3.99 -7.69
C SER A 313 8.74 -5.24 -7.28
N SER A 314 8.85 -6.36 -7.99
CA SER A 314 8.04 -7.58 -7.76
C SER A 314 6.55 -7.30 -7.74
N VAL A 315 6.07 -6.44 -8.63
CA VAL A 315 4.67 -6.08 -8.81
C VAL A 315 4.10 -6.87 -9.98
N VAL A 316 2.98 -7.53 -9.75
CA VAL A 316 2.18 -8.20 -10.79
C VAL A 316 0.89 -7.44 -10.98
N ILE A 317 0.59 -7.05 -12.22
CA ILE A 317 -0.61 -6.28 -12.55
C ILE A 317 -1.67 -7.21 -13.13
N TYR A 318 -2.84 -7.21 -12.48
CA TYR A 318 -4.07 -7.76 -13.03
C TYR A 318 -4.94 -6.60 -13.52
N SER A 319 -5.13 -6.50 -14.83
CA SER A 319 -5.95 -5.44 -15.42
C SER A 319 -7.41 -5.86 -15.46
N ILE A 320 -8.31 -4.98 -15.07
CA ILE A 320 -9.75 -5.23 -15.00
C ILE A 320 -10.48 -4.21 -15.86
N ASP A 321 -11.20 -4.66 -16.89
CA ASP A 321 -12.16 -3.83 -17.62
C ASP A 321 -13.45 -3.70 -16.79
N ALA A 322 -13.66 -2.52 -16.23
CA ALA A 322 -14.79 -2.28 -15.34
C ALA A 322 -16.14 -2.14 -16.06
N ARG A 323 -16.16 -2.07 -17.39
CA ARG A 323 -17.42 -2.07 -18.18
C ARG A 323 -18.17 -3.38 -18.08
N GLY A 324 -17.49 -4.48 -17.77
CA GLY A 324 -18.11 -5.80 -17.69
C GLY A 324 -18.56 -6.32 -19.06
N LEU A 325 -19.59 -7.15 -19.07
CA LEU A 325 -20.30 -7.50 -20.30
C LEU A 325 -21.19 -6.32 -20.68
N SER A 326 -20.77 -5.55 -21.67
CA SER A 326 -21.61 -4.53 -22.28
C SER A 326 -21.75 -4.85 -23.77
N THR A 327 -22.91 -4.57 -24.31
CA THR A 327 -23.11 -4.43 -25.75
C THR A 327 -22.35 -3.19 -26.22
N ASP A 328 -21.92 -3.15 -27.46
CA ASP A 328 -21.34 -1.94 -28.04
C ASP A 328 -22.27 -0.76 -27.75
N SER A 329 -21.70 0.39 -27.39
CA SER A 329 -22.44 1.58 -26.96
C SER A 329 -23.51 2.05 -27.95
N MET A 330 -23.39 1.68 -29.22
CA MET A 330 -24.38 1.96 -30.25
C MET A 330 -25.66 1.10 -30.16
N PHE A 331 -25.58 -0.05 -29.48
CA PHE A 331 -26.76 -0.93 -29.26
C PHE A 331 -27.39 -0.74 -27.88
N ASP A 332 -26.77 0.09 -27.03
CA ASP A 332 -27.31 0.40 -25.74
C ASP A 332 -28.49 1.37 -25.88
N ALA A 333 -29.69 0.90 -25.56
CA ALA A 333 -30.91 1.72 -25.60
C ALA A 333 -30.84 2.98 -24.71
N SER A 334 -29.91 3.00 -23.73
CA SER A 334 -29.63 4.14 -22.88
C SER A 334 -28.66 5.14 -23.52
N SER A 335 -27.83 4.70 -24.47
CA SER A 335 -27.06 5.59 -25.30
C SER A 335 -28.00 6.18 -26.34
N ASN A 336 -28.29 7.48 -26.28
CA ASN A 336 -28.92 8.20 -27.39
C ASN A 336 -27.91 8.26 -28.57
N GLY A 337 -27.51 7.08 -29.05
CA GLY A 337 -26.75 6.92 -30.29
C GLY A 337 -27.53 7.63 -31.38
N GLY A 338 -26.93 8.60 -32.03
CA GLY A 338 -27.57 9.30 -33.13
C GLY A 338 -28.02 8.27 -34.15
N PHE A 339 -29.16 8.51 -34.75
CA PHE A 339 -29.65 7.70 -35.88
C PHE A 339 -28.58 7.66 -36.99
N ASP A 340 -27.96 6.51 -37.21
CA ASP A 340 -26.95 6.25 -38.24
C ASP A 340 -27.55 5.46 -39.41
N PRO A 341 -28.29 6.12 -40.31
CA PRO A 341 -28.96 5.44 -41.42
C PRO A 341 -27.98 4.89 -42.44
N SER A 342 -26.76 5.38 -42.45
CA SER A 342 -25.69 4.91 -43.34
C SER A 342 -24.95 3.69 -42.80
N GLY A 343 -25.03 3.40 -41.51
CA GLY A 343 -24.25 2.35 -40.84
C GLY A 343 -22.75 2.61 -40.77
N ILE A 344 -22.30 3.81 -41.20
CA ILE A 344 -20.88 4.18 -41.24
C ILE A 344 -20.30 4.20 -39.84
N MET A 345 -20.98 4.84 -38.87
CA MET A 345 -20.50 4.93 -37.50
C MET A 345 -20.44 3.55 -36.86
N GLN A 346 -21.48 2.74 -37.04
CA GLN A 346 -21.51 1.37 -36.53
C GLN A 346 -20.34 0.56 -37.10
N SER A 347 -20.11 0.61 -38.39
CA SER A 347 -19.03 -0.13 -39.05
C SER A 347 -17.65 0.32 -38.58
N ARG A 348 -17.41 1.64 -38.46
CA ARG A 348 -16.09 2.19 -38.11
C ARG A 348 -15.78 2.05 -36.61
N LEU A 349 -16.77 2.13 -35.73
CA LEU A 349 -16.57 2.09 -34.29
C LEU A 349 -16.68 0.68 -33.68
N SER A 350 -17.01 -0.33 -34.48
CA SER A 350 -17.15 -1.72 -34.01
C SER A 350 -15.89 -2.30 -33.35
N GLY A 351 -14.71 -1.78 -33.63
CA GLY A 351 -13.43 -2.21 -33.04
C GLY A 351 -12.99 -1.42 -31.81
N GLU A 352 -13.70 -0.37 -31.43
CA GLU A 352 -13.30 0.55 -30.37
C GLU A 352 -12.98 -0.15 -29.06
N ARG A 353 -13.86 -1.04 -28.62
CA ARG A 353 -13.70 -1.77 -27.34
C ARG A 353 -12.42 -2.60 -27.32
N THR A 354 -12.17 -3.37 -28.37
CA THR A 354 -10.97 -4.21 -28.47
C THR A 354 -9.72 -3.35 -28.48
N PHE A 355 -9.72 -2.24 -29.22
CA PHE A 355 -8.62 -1.30 -29.30
C PHE A 355 -8.30 -0.67 -27.92
N MET A 356 -9.31 -0.28 -27.17
CA MET A 356 -9.16 0.28 -25.83
C MET A 356 -8.71 -0.76 -24.78
N GLN A 357 -8.91 -2.07 -25.03
CA GLN A 357 -8.49 -3.16 -24.15
C GLN A 357 -7.03 -3.59 -24.37
N GLU A 358 -6.41 -3.29 -25.50
CA GLU A 358 -5.03 -3.69 -25.80
C GLU A 358 -4.02 -3.27 -24.73
N PRO A 359 -4.01 -2.02 -24.21
CA PRO A 359 -3.10 -1.62 -23.15
C PRO A 359 -3.31 -2.40 -21.84
N LEU A 360 -4.55 -2.79 -21.55
CA LEU A 360 -4.86 -3.62 -20.38
C LEU A 360 -4.22 -5.01 -20.50
N HIS A 361 -4.30 -5.60 -21.70
CA HIS A 361 -3.63 -6.87 -21.99
C HIS A 361 -2.11 -6.76 -21.85
N ALA A 362 -1.52 -5.68 -22.42
CA ALA A 362 -0.08 -5.49 -22.37
C ALA A 362 0.43 -5.33 -20.94
N LEU A 363 -0.17 -4.44 -20.13
CA LEU A 363 0.21 -4.23 -18.72
C LEU A 363 0.18 -5.53 -17.92
N ALA A 364 -0.88 -6.31 -18.07
CA ALA A 364 -1.03 -7.57 -17.36
C ALA A 364 0.02 -8.61 -17.83
N ALA A 365 0.11 -8.86 -19.13
CA ALA A 365 0.97 -9.90 -19.69
C ALA A 365 2.46 -9.63 -19.45
N ASP A 366 2.91 -8.38 -19.54
CA ASP A 366 4.33 -8.01 -19.37
C ASP A 366 4.79 -8.06 -17.91
N THR A 367 3.84 -8.06 -16.96
CA THR A 367 4.13 -8.18 -15.51
C THR A 367 3.81 -9.56 -14.94
N GLY A 368 3.33 -10.51 -15.77
CA GLY A 368 3.01 -11.88 -15.35
C GLY A 368 1.62 -12.06 -14.75
N GLY A 369 0.74 -11.06 -14.89
CA GLY A 369 -0.66 -11.14 -14.51
C GLY A 369 -1.58 -11.52 -15.68
N ARG A 370 -2.88 -11.25 -15.51
CA ARG A 370 -3.92 -11.46 -16.53
C ARG A 370 -4.85 -10.27 -16.65
N ALA A 371 -5.39 -10.07 -17.85
CA ALA A 371 -6.47 -9.12 -18.08
C ALA A 371 -7.83 -9.82 -17.87
N LEU A 372 -8.65 -9.25 -17.00
CA LEU A 372 -10.02 -9.67 -16.71
C LEU A 372 -10.95 -8.79 -17.53
N LEU A 373 -11.35 -9.28 -18.69
CA LEU A 373 -12.13 -8.53 -19.67
C LEU A 373 -13.46 -9.22 -19.92
N ASN A 374 -14.44 -8.45 -20.37
CA ASN A 374 -15.72 -8.96 -20.85
C ASN A 374 -16.43 -9.89 -19.83
N SER A 375 -16.39 -9.56 -18.55
CA SER A 375 -17.00 -10.35 -17.48
C SER A 375 -17.71 -9.48 -16.47
N ASN A 376 -18.91 -9.86 -16.06
CA ASN A 376 -19.63 -9.23 -14.95
C ASN A 376 -19.18 -9.75 -13.58
N ASP A 377 -18.46 -10.88 -13.55
CA ASP A 377 -17.91 -11.47 -12.32
C ASP A 377 -16.51 -10.95 -12.02
N LEU A 378 -16.41 -9.63 -11.76
CA LEU A 378 -15.14 -9.00 -11.40
C LEU A 378 -14.62 -9.51 -10.06
N ALA A 379 -15.52 -9.75 -9.09
CA ALA A 379 -15.15 -10.26 -7.77
C ALA A 379 -14.57 -11.68 -7.85
N GLY A 380 -15.19 -12.58 -8.62
CA GLY A 380 -14.63 -13.91 -8.88
C GLY A 380 -13.32 -13.85 -9.64
N GLY A 381 -13.13 -12.86 -10.52
CA GLY A 381 -11.85 -12.59 -11.17
C GLY A 381 -10.74 -12.23 -10.18
N ILE A 382 -11.03 -11.35 -9.21
CA ILE A 382 -10.09 -11.01 -8.13
C ILE A 382 -9.80 -12.24 -7.26
N ALA A 383 -10.82 -13.01 -6.87
CA ALA A 383 -10.63 -14.22 -6.07
C ALA A 383 -9.70 -15.23 -6.76
N ARG A 384 -9.90 -15.48 -8.06
CA ARG A 384 -9.01 -16.33 -8.87
C ARG A 384 -7.59 -15.78 -8.93
N ALA A 385 -7.40 -14.48 -9.14
CA ALA A 385 -6.08 -13.86 -9.15
C ALA A 385 -5.35 -14.02 -7.81
N LEU A 386 -6.06 -13.88 -6.70
CA LEU A 386 -5.52 -14.09 -5.35
C LEU A 386 -5.12 -15.56 -5.11
N ASP A 387 -5.91 -16.50 -5.59
CA ASP A 387 -5.62 -17.95 -5.48
C ASP A 387 -4.43 -18.34 -6.38
N GLU A 388 -4.44 -17.93 -7.65
CA GLU A 388 -3.35 -18.20 -8.61
C GLU A 388 -1.99 -17.68 -8.10
N THR A 389 -1.98 -16.55 -7.40
CA THR A 389 -0.76 -15.91 -6.88
C THR A 389 -0.37 -16.39 -5.49
N SER A 390 -1.17 -17.25 -4.87
CA SER A 390 -0.88 -17.79 -3.55
C SER A 390 0.29 -18.78 -3.52
N ARG A 391 0.64 -19.36 -4.68
CA ARG A 391 1.73 -20.34 -4.83
C ARG A 391 2.49 -20.07 -6.12
N TYR A 392 3.82 -20.13 -6.05
CA TYR A 392 4.67 -19.95 -7.22
C TYR A 392 6.04 -20.62 -7.01
N TYR A 393 6.76 -20.84 -8.10
CA TYR A 393 8.16 -21.22 -8.09
C TYR A 393 9.01 -19.98 -8.33
N LEU A 394 10.01 -19.76 -7.50
CA LEU A 394 10.97 -18.72 -7.70
C LEU A 394 12.20 -19.30 -8.38
N LEU A 395 12.52 -18.78 -9.55
CA LEU A 395 13.71 -19.13 -10.31
C LEU A 395 14.69 -17.96 -10.26
N GLY A 396 15.96 -18.25 -9.97
CA GLY A 396 17.01 -17.26 -10.00
C GLY A 396 18.15 -17.71 -10.93
N TRP A 397 18.68 -16.78 -11.74
CA TRP A 397 19.83 -17.04 -12.61
C TRP A 397 20.78 -15.84 -12.64
N ARG A 398 22.00 -16.08 -13.12
CA ARG A 398 23.03 -15.04 -13.29
C ARG A 398 23.12 -14.67 -14.77
N PRO A 399 22.82 -13.42 -15.16
CA PRO A 399 23.05 -12.96 -16.53
C PRO A 399 24.55 -12.99 -16.86
N GLU A 400 24.91 -13.46 -18.05
CA GLU A 400 26.33 -13.59 -18.48
C GLU A 400 27.03 -12.25 -18.74
N ASN A 401 26.32 -11.12 -18.91
CA ASN A 401 26.89 -9.81 -19.23
C ASN A 401 26.08 -8.65 -18.61
N ASP A 402 26.38 -8.27 -17.37
CA ASP A 402 25.64 -7.24 -16.63
C ASP A 402 25.87 -5.81 -17.13
N ALA A 403 27.06 -5.47 -17.60
CA ALA A 403 27.41 -4.09 -17.92
C ALA A 403 26.83 -3.56 -19.25
N GLN A 404 26.56 -4.42 -20.24
CA GLN A 404 26.03 -4.01 -21.54
C GLN A 404 24.50 -4.06 -21.64
N ARG A 405 23.81 -4.70 -20.69
CA ARG A 405 22.35 -4.95 -20.72
C ARG A 405 21.52 -4.07 -19.77
N ALA A 406 22.16 -3.17 -19.04
CA ALA A 406 21.48 -2.31 -18.04
C ALA A 406 20.33 -1.44 -18.58
N SER A 407 20.16 -1.33 -19.89
CA SER A 407 19.10 -0.55 -20.52
C SER A 407 18.19 -1.33 -21.47
N ASN A 408 18.48 -2.62 -21.74
CA ASN A 408 17.73 -3.40 -22.72
C ASN A 408 16.77 -4.36 -22.04
N PHE A 409 15.55 -4.47 -22.59
CA PHE A 409 14.55 -5.44 -22.19
C PHE A 409 14.94 -6.83 -22.72
N SER A 410 15.11 -7.80 -21.81
CA SER A 410 15.38 -9.21 -22.15
C SER A 410 14.14 -10.07 -21.98
N LYS A 411 13.79 -10.85 -23.00
CA LYS A 411 12.64 -11.75 -22.97
C LYS A 411 12.95 -13.01 -22.17
N ILE A 412 12.03 -13.39 -21.29
CA ILE A 412 12.11 -14.63 -20.51
C ILE A 412 11.07 -15.61 -21.05
N LYS A 413 11.46 -16.86 -21.22
CA LYS A 413 10.55 -17.98 -21.50
C LYS A 413 10.93 -19.15 -20.58
N VAL A 414 9.92 -19.75 -19.98
CA VAL A 414 10.08 -20.96 -19.17
C VAL A 414 9.14 -22.03 -19.71
N THR A 415 9.66 -23.23 -19.86
CA THR A 415 8.90 -24.44 -20.23
C THR A 415 9.17 -25.54 -19.22
N ILE A 416 8.25 -26.50 -19.13
CA ILE A 416 8.40 -27.69 -18.29
C ILE A 416 8.75 -28.87 -19.19
N ALA A 417 9.92 -29.45 -18.96
CA ALA A 417 10.47 -30.55 -19.77
C ALA A 417 9.49 -31.74 -19.79
N GLY A 418 9.16 -32.22 -20.99
CA GLY A 418 8.28 -33.34 -21.17
C GLY A 418 6.80 -33.10 -20.83
N ARG A 419 6.39 -31.89 -20.50
CA ARG A 419 5.02 -31.57 -20.07
C ARG A 419 4.42 -30.39 -20.86
N PRO A 420 4.15 -30.56 -22.15
CA PRO A 420 3.55 -29.51 -22.98
C PRO A 420 2.07 -29.21 -22.62
N ASP A 421 1.45 -30.07 -21.83
CA ASP A 421 0.09 -29.93 -21.29
C ASP A 421 -0.03 -28.86 -20.22
N LEU A 422 1.10 -28.46 -19.60
CA LEU A 422 1.12 -27.48 -18.54
C LEU A 422 1.20 -26.05 -19.07
N LYS A 423 0.43 -25.17 -18.46
CA LYS A 423 0.44 -23.74 -18.75
C LYS A 423 1.38 -23.03 -17.79
N VAL A 424 2.42 -22.40 -18.33
CA VAL A 424 3.37 -21.61 -17.55
C VAL A 424 3.01 -20.14 -17.65
N GLN A 425 2.85 -19.49 -16.51
CA GLN A 425 2.59 -18.05 -16.41
C GLN A 425 3.75 -17.39 -15.66
N LEU A 426 4.35 -16.41 -16.32
CA LEU A 426 5.45 -15.60 -15.78
C LEU A 426 5.46 -14.25 -16.49
N ARG A 427 6.25 -13.30 -15.98
CA ARG A 427 6.50 -12.04 -16.70
C ARG A 427 7.23 -12.29 -18.03
N ARG A 428 6.91 -11.50 -19.04
CA ARG A 428 7.49 -11.68 -20.39
C ARG A 428 8.99 -11.38 -20.48
N GLY A 429 9.52 -10.61 -19.55
CA GLY A 429 10.92 -10.25 -19.56
C GLY A 429 11.35 -9.44 -18.36
N TYR A 430 12.58 -8.96 -18.37
CA TYR A 430 13.12 -8.06 -17.36
C TYR A 430 13.96 -6.95 -17.99
N LEU A 431 14.03 -5.83 -17.28
CA LEU A 431 14.93 -4.73 -17.62
C LEU A 431 16.09 -4.76 -16.64
N GLY A 432 17.31 -4.81 -17.12
CA GLY A 432 18.51 -4.76 -16.27
C GLY A 432 18.53 -3.49 -15.41
N ALA A 433 19.06 -3.58 -14.18
CA ALA A 433 19.21 -2.41 -13.33
C ALA A 433 20.37 -1.52 -13.86
N PRO A 434 20.20 -0.19 -13.97
CA PRO A 434 21.35 0.68 -14.17
C PRO A 434 22.25 0.60 -12.95
N PRO A 435 23.60 0.71 -13.11
CA PRO A 435 24.52 0.67 -11.99
C PRO A 435 24.14 1.75 -10.96
N GLU A 436 23.91 1.33 -9.73
CA GLU A 436 23.62 2.25 -8.62
C GLU A 436 24.81 3.19 -8.44
N LYS A 437 24.63 4.45 -8.80
CA LYS A 437 25.47 5.52 -8.27
C LYS A 437 25.10 5.64 -6.79
N SER A 438 25.95 5.14 -5.90
CA SER A 438 25.78 5.33 -4.46
C SER A 438 25.71 6.82 -4.17
N LYS A 439 24.51 7.33 -3.97
CA LYS A 439 24.31 8.66 -3.36
C LYS A 439 24.68 8.49 -1.89
N ALA A 440 25.75 9.16 -1.49
CA ALA A 440 26.09 9.32 -0.08
C ALA A 440 24.82 9.74 0.68
N THR A 441 24.50 8.96 1.68
CA THR A 441 23.36 9.17 2.59
C THR A 441 23.62 10.49 3.32
N ALA A 442 22.80 11.51 3.04
CA ALA A 442 22.78 12.72 3.83
C ALA A 442 22.42 12.33 5.28
N GLN A 443 23.27 12.69 6.22
CA GLN A 443 23.01 12.50 7.65
C GLN A 443 21.77 13.32 8.04
N PRO A 444 20.77 12.71 8.69
CA PRO A 444 19.63 13.48 9.16
C PRO A 444 20.04 14.35 10.35
N THR A 445 20.04 15.63 10.14
CA THR A 445 20.14 16.65 11.20
C THR A 445 18.76 16.78 11.85
N SER A 446 18.67 16.54 13.17
CA SER A 446 17.52 16.76 14.09
C SER A 446 16.12 16.52 13.53
N VAL A 447 15.42 15.53 14.10
CA VAL A 447 14.01 15.20 13.79
C VAL A 447 13.11 16.31 14.35
N GLU A 448 12.58 17.16 13.47
CA GLU A 448 11.53 18.13 13.82
C GLU A 448 10.14 17.51 13.62
N THR A 449 9.12 18.12 14.20
CA THR A 449 7.72 17.63 14.20
C THR A 449 7.15 17.44 12.80
N THR A 450 7.72 18.08 11.78
CA THR A 450 7.36 17.97 10.37
C THR A 450 7.77 16.58 9.77
N ASP A 451 8.74 15.92 10.38
CA ASP A 451 9.27 14.64 9.89
C ASP A 451 8.40 13.41 10.26
N VAL A 452 7.41 13.60 11.17
CA VAL A 452 6.49 12.52 11.57
C VAL A 452 5.66 11.98 10.38
N LEU A 453 5.45 12.80 9.35
CA LEU A 453 4.77 12.37 8.12
C LEU A 453 5.64 11.47 7.21
N GLY A 454 6.96 11.63 7.27
CA GLY A 454 7.91 10.93 6.39
C GLY A 454 8.42 9.59 6.93
N VAL A 455 8.25 9.33 8.23
CA VAL A 455 8.67 8.07 8.84
C VAL A 455 7.54 7.06 8.73
N THR A 456 7.56 6.30 7.66
CA THR A 456 6.85 5.01 7.56
C THR A 456 7.53 4.00 8.48
N GLU A 457 6.80 2.99 8.92
CA GLU A 457 7.27 1.91 9.80
C GLU A 457 8.76 1.57 9.58
N SER A 458 9.59 2.14 10.41
CA SER A 458 11.02 1.92 10.43
C SER A 458 11.31 1.18 11.73
N SER A 459 11.78 -0.05 11.65
CA SER A 459 12.21 -0.82 12.82
C SER A 459 13.72 -0.78 12.94
N SER A 460 14.21 -0.20 14.02
CA SER A 460 15.57 -0.45 14.50
C SER A 460 15.60 -1.79 15.22
N GLU A 461 16.65 -2.57 15.10
CA GLU A 461 16.81 -3.80 15.89
C GLU A 461 16.94 -3.51 17.38
N GLU A 462 17.47 -2.35 17.71
CA GLU A 462 17.77 -1.94 19.08
C GLU A 462 16.64 -1.17 19.78
N LEU A 463 15.79 -0.47 19.02
CA LEU A 463 14.67 0.31 19.54
C LEU A 463 13.37 -0.16 18.88
N ARG A 464 12.39 -0.55 19.71
CA ARG A 464 11.08 -1.02 19.26
C ARG A 464 9.99 -0.14 19.84
N ALA A 465 8.96 0.12 19.03
CA ALA A 465 7.77 0.83 19.47
C ALA A 465 6.51 0.08 19.06
N ALA A 466 5.45 0.25 19.87
CA ALA A 466 4.10 -0.19 19.56
C ALA A 466 3.12 0.89 19.99
N VAL A 467 1.94 0.97 19.37
CA VAL A 467 0.89 1.89 19.78
C VAL A 467 -0.43 1.15 19.96
N ALA A 468 -1.11 1.40 21.08
CA ALA A 468 -2.46 0.95 21.32
C ALA A 468 -3.40 2.15 21.35
N LEU A 469 -4.50 2.04 20.62
CA LEU A 469 -5.51 3.08 20.52
C LEU A 469 -6.84 2.62 21.14
N GLY A 470 -7.51 3.55 21.78
CA GLY A 470 -8.85 3.33 22.31
C GLY A 470 -9.56 4.65 22.54
N TYR A 471 -10.88 4.63 22.53
CA TYR A 471 -11.69 5.80 22.84
C TYR A 471 -12.68 5.51 23.96
N LYS A 472 -13.02 6.55 24.70
CA LYS A 472 -14.09 6.57 25.68
C LYS A 472 -14.91 7.84 25.56
N ARG A 473 -16.18 7.82 25.94
CA ARG A 473 -17.03 9.01 25.95
C ARG A 473 -16.58 9.95 27.07
N THR A 474 -16.49 11.23 26.74
CA THR A 474 -16.41 12.33 27.71
C THR A 474 -17.76 13.07 27.78
N SER A 475 -17.77 14.30 28.19
CA SER A 475 -18.98 15.14 28.17
C SER A 475 -19.28 15.64 26.76
N GLY A 476 -20.54 15.55 26.34
CA GLY A 476 -20.99 16.04 25.03
C GLY A 476 -20.86 15.02 23.90
N ALA A 477 -20.71 15.54 22.66
CA ALA A 477 -20.64 14.73 21.44
C ALA A 477 -19.25 14.18 21.12
N ASN A 478 -18.20 14.71 21.76
CA ASN A 478 -16.84 14.31 21.55
C ASN A 478 -16.49 13.05 22.35
N MET A 479 -15.51 12.30 21.82
CA MET A 479 -14.91 11.20 22.53
C MET A 479 -13.43 11.44 22.75
N GLN A 480 -12.93 11.00 23.91
CA GLN A 480 -11.52 11.07 24.22
C GLN A 480 -10.80 9.89 23.59
N LEU A 481 -9.97 10.17 22.59
CA LEU A 481 -8.99 9.23 22.08
C LEU A 481 -7.85 9.12 23.11
N THR A 482 -7.54 7.90 23.50
CA THR A 482 -6.34 7.56 24.28
C THR A 482 -5.39 6.79 23.38
N SER A 483 -4.17 7.29 23.22
CA SER A 483 -3.07 6.58 22.56
C SER A 483 -1.99 6.25 23.61
N THR A 484 -1.64 4.96 23.71
CA THR A 484 -0.54 4.48 24.55
C THR A 484 0.58 4.01 23.64
N ALA A 485 1.64 4.79 23.56
CA ALA A 485 2.88 4.38 22.91
C ALA A 485 3.73 3.61 23.89
N GLN A 486 4.19 2.44 23.50
CA GLN A 486 5.04 1.56 24.30
C GLN A 486 6.39 1.45 23.60
N VAL A 487 7.47 1.79 24.31
CA VAL A 487 8.83 1.78 23.80
C VAL A 487 9.68 0.83 24.61
N SER A 488 10.51 0.03 23.94
CA SER A 488 11.51 -0.84 24.55
C SER A 488 12.82 -0.76 23.79
N ALA A 489 13.94 -1.01 24.48
CA ALA A 489 15.25 -1.06 23.88
C ALA A 489 15.96 -2.36 24.25
N GLN A 490 16.63 -2.99 23.26
CA GLN A 490 17.46 -4.17 23.45
C GLN A 490 18.84 -3.93 22.86
N SER A 491 19.88 -4.41 23.53
CA SER A 491 21.26 -4.36 22.99
C SER A 491 21.63 -5.71 22.38
N PRO A 492 22.21 -5.76 21.19
CA PRO A 492 22.80 -6.99 20.65
C PRO A 492 24.03 -7.47 21.45
N GLY A 493 24.61 -6.62 22.29
CA GLY A 493 25.75 -6.90 23.14
C GLY A 493 25.39 -6.91 24.63
N ASP A 494 26.40 -7.05 25.48
CA ASP A 494 26.25 -7.20 26.96
C ASP A 494 26.00 -5.86 27.71
N ASN A 495 25.85 -4.76 27.00
CA ASN A 495 25.70 -3.42 27.57
C ASN A 495 24.21 -3.11 27.84
N GLY A 496 23.73 -3.49 29.03
CA GLY A 496 22.48 -2.96 29.59
C GLY A 496 22.67 -1.52 30.11
N GLY A 497 21.58 -0.79 30.28
CA GLY A 497 21.63 0.56 30.85
C GLY A 497 20.39 1.38 30.51
N ALA A 498 20.31 2.58 31.09
CA ALA A 498 19.22 3.50 30.79
C ALA A 498 19.60 4.40 29.61
N ILE A 499 18.69 4.56 28.67
CA ILE A 499 18.83 5.46 27.53
C ILE A 499 17.72 6.51 27.54
N VAL A 500 18.00 7.67 26.96
CA VAL A 500 17.00 8.75 26.84
C VAL A 500 16.40 8.71 25.46
N VAL A 501 15.08 8.52 25.40
CA VAL A 501 14.32 8.45 24.15
C VAL A 501 13.36 9.64 24.06
N ASN A 502 13.37 10.33 22.93
CA ASN A 502 12.35 11.30 22.58
C ASN A 502 11.22 10.58 21.87
N VAL A 503 10.01 10.65 22.43
CA VAL A 503 8.79 10.09 21.83
C VAL A 503 7.96 11.26 21.30
N LEU A 504 7.73 11.27 20.00
CA LEU A 504 6.90 12.24 19.30
C LEU A 504 5.68 11.53 18.74
N GLY A 505 4.51 12.12 18.90
CA GLY A 505 3.29 11.56 18.31
C GLY A 505 2.44 12.65 17.68
N ALA A 506 1.72 12.28 16.64
CA ALA A 506 0.74 13.13 15.98
C ALA A 506 -0.51 12.36 15.62
N VAL A 507 -1.65 13.01 15.74
CA VAL A 507 -2.98 12.50 15.38
C VAL A 507 -3.45 13.23 14.15
N TYR A 508 -3.79 12.50 13.10
CA TYR A 508 -4.27 13.04 11.84
C TYR A 508 -5.71 12.61 11.59
N ASP A 509 -6.53 13.51 11.03
CA ASP A 509 -7.83 13.15 10.49
C ASP A 509 -7.72 12.41 9.14
N SER A 510 -8.83 11.97 8.59
CA SER A 510 -8.88 11.28 7.29
C SER A 510 -8.38 12.12 6.10
N ASN A 511 -8.24 13.44 6.26
CA ASN A 511 -7.71 14.35 5.24
C ASN A 511 -6.20 14.58 5.39
N GLY A 512 -5.58 13.99 6.43
CA GLY A 512 -4.16 14.21 6.73
C GLY A 512 -3.88 15.50 7.50
N LYS A 513 -4.92 16.18 8.03
CA LYS A 513 -4.76 17.34 8.88
C LYS A 513 -4.40 16.88 10.29
N ALA A 514 -3.34 17.44 10.86
CA ALA A 514 -2.98 17.21 12.25
C ALA A 514 -4.02 17.84 13.17
N VAL A 515 -4.61 17.04 14.05
CA VAL A 515 -5.65 17.43 15.02
C VAL A 515 -5.16 17.30 16.46
N GLY A 516 -3.99 16.71 16.68
CA GLY A 516 -3.33 16.60 17.97
C GLY A 516 -1.86 16.21 17.80
N SER A 517 -1.03 16.57 18.76
CA SER A 517 0.37 16.15 18.79
C SER A 517 0.90 16.14 20.22
N PHE A 518 1.92 15.32 20.46
CA PHE A 518 2.61 15.28 21.74
C PHE A 518 4.10 15.03 21.55
N ARG A 519 4.86 15.48 22.53
CA ARG A 519 6.29 15.22 22.65
C ARG A 519 6.60 14.92 24.11
N GLN A 520 7.23 13.80 24.35
CA GLN A 520 7.67 13.41 25.68
C GLN A 520 9.07 12.83 25.62
N ARG A 521 9.89 13.18 26.60
CA ARG A 521 11.20 12.58 26.82
C ARG A 521 11.06 11.57 27.94
N VAL A 522 11.48 10.34 27.67
CA VAL A 522 11.40 9.22 28.62
C VAL A 522 12.74 8.52 28.75
N GLU A 523 12.97 7.97 29.93
CA GLU A 523 14.06 7.05 30.17
C GLU A 523 13.59 5.63 29.90
N VAL A 524 14.32 4.87 29.09
CA VAL A 524 14.01 3.51 28.69
C VAL A 524 15.16 2.61 29.14
N THR A 525 14.84 1.54 29.87
CA THR A 525 15.84 0.55 30.25
C THR A 525 16.18 -0.32 29.04
N ARG A 526 17.45 -0.31 28.63
CA ARG A 526 17.97 -1.21 27.60
C ARG A 526 18.26 -2.56 28.23
N THR A 527 17.56 -3.59 27.77
CA THR A 527 17.77 -4.98 28.20
C THR A 527 18.77 -5.69 27.28
N ARG A 528 19.37 -6.76 27.75
CA ARG A 528 20.23 -7.64 26.93
C ARG A 528 19.37 -8.48 25.98
N ALA A 529 19.98 -8.98 24.91
CA ALA A 529 19.25 -9.77 23.90
C ALA A 529 18.54 -11.01 24.47
N ASN A 530 19.07 -11.60 25.56
CA ASN A 530 18.51 -12.79 26.22
C ASN A 530 17.55 -12.47 27.38
N GLU A 531 17.33 -11.20 27.69
CA GLU A 531 16.43 -10.75 28.72
C GLU A 531 15.08 -10.33 28.15
N PRO A 532 13.97 -10.52 28.85
CA PRO A 532 12.68 -10.01 28.43
C PRO A 532 12.72 -8.48 28.31
N PRO A 533 12.11 -7.89 27.27
CA PRO A 533 12.13 -6.44 27.09
C PRO A 533 11.38 -5.73 28.21
N VAL A 534 11.97 -4.65 28.72
CA VAL A 534 11.29 -3.71 29.64
C VAL A 534 10.64 -2.62 28.82
N TYR A 535 9.37 -2.38 29.08
CA TYR A 535 8.57 -1.44 28.33
C TYR A 535 8.32 -0.14 29.10
N THR A 536 8.53 0.99 28.44
CA THR A 536 8.15 2.31 28.94
C THR A 536 6.93 2.81 28.17
N ASN A 537 5.89 3.22 28.90
CA ASN A 537 4.63 3.70 28.32
C ASN A 537 4.55 5.23 28.30
N VAL A 538 4.11 5.76 27.17
CA VAL A 538 3.80 7.19 26.96
C VAL A 538 2.32 7.28 26.59
N ASN A 539 1.54 7.94 27.45
CA ASN A 539 0.11 8.10 27.26
C ASN A 539 -0.21 9.52 26.77
N HIS A 540 -1.06 9.60 25.75
CA HIS A 540 -1.61 10.85 25.26
C HIS A 540 -3.13 10.75 25.10
N GLN A 541 -3.83 11.83 25.44
CA GLN A 541 -5.28 11.93 25.36
C GLN A 541 -5.66 13.19 24.63
N VAL A 542 -6.63 13.08 23.73
CA VAL A 542 -7.19 14.20 22.97
C VAL A 542 -8.67 13.98 22.71
N ASP A 543 -9.46 15.04 22.89
CA ASP A 543 -10.90 15.00 22.63
C ASP A 543 -11.16 15.29 21.15
N LEU A 544 -11.83 14.36 20.48
CA LEU A 544 -12.06 14.39 19.03
C LEU A 544 -13.53 14.14 18.71
N PRO A 545 -14.05 14.78 17.64
CA PRO A 545 -15.35 14.45 17.10
C PRO A 545 -15.36 13.04 16.49
N PRO A 546 -16.54 12.45 16.21
CA PRO A 546 -16.64 11.21 15.45
C PRO A 546 -15.94 11.31 14.10
N GLY A 547 -15.17 10.28 13.73
CA GLY A 547 -14.40 10.25 12.51
C GLY A 547 -13.31 9.17 12.50
N LEU A 548 -12.60 9.09 11.40
CA LEU A 548 -11.46 8.18 11.23
C LEU A 548 -10.16 8.95 11.48
N TYR A 549 -9.31 8.43 12.37
CA TYR A 549 -8.07 9.06 12.80
C TYR A 549 -6.89 8.12 12.67
N GLN A 550 -5.74 8.66 12.29
CA GLN A 550 -4.47 7.98 12.32
C GLN A 550 -3.58 8.56 13.41
N VAL A 551 -3.00 7.71 14.24
CA VAL A 551 -1.98 8.09 15.21
C VAL A 551 -0.64 7.57 14.73
N ARG A 552 0.34 8.46 14.61
CA ARG A 552 1.74 8.14 14.30
C ARG A 552 2.60 8.46 15.50
N VAL A 553 3.52 7.57 15.82
CA VAL A 553 4.48 7.73 16.91
C VAL A 553 5.87 7.41 16.41
N ILE A 554 6.82 8.28 16.74
CA ILE A 554 8.24 8.09 16.52
C ILE A 554 8.94 8.04 17.85
N ALA A 555 9.80 7.06 18.07
CA ALA A 555 10.74 7.00 19.18
C ALA A 555 12.17 7.12 18.63
N ALA A 556 12.92 8.10 19.12
CA ALA A 556 14.29 8.40 18.71
C ALA A 556 15.22 8.44 19.91
N GLU A 557 16.27 7.62 19.91
CA GLU A 557 17.30 7.61 20.94
C GLU A 557 18.18 8.86 20.79
N ARG A 558 18.41 9.55 21.91
CA ARG A 558 19.20 10.78 21.92
C ARG A 558 20.71 10.47 21.73
N GLY A 559 21.32 11.15 20.78
CA GLY A 559 22.76 11.02 20.51
C GLY A 559 23.15 9.86 19.61
N THR A 560 22.18 9.14 19.08
CA THR A 560 22.37 8.06 18.09
C THR A 560 21.44 8.29 16.89
N ASN A 561 21.58 7.45 15.88
CA ASN A 561 20.66 7.39 14.73
C ASN A 561 19.59 6.30 14.89
N HIS A 562 19.43 5.75 16.10
CA HIS A 562 18.42 4.73 16.36
C HIS A 562 17.03 5.36 16.45
N LEU A 563 16.20 4.99 15.50
CA LEU A 563 14.87 5.54 15.28
C LEU A 563 13.91 4.40 14.96
N THR A 564 12.72 4.44 15.55
CA THR A 564 11.62 3.56 15.19
C THR A 564 10.33 4.35 15.06
N GLY A 565 9.49 3.97 14.08
CA GLY A 565 8.18 4.57 13.85
C GLY A 565 7.08 3.52 13.83
N VAL A 566 5.93 3.87 14.37
CA VAL A 566 4.72 3.03 14.38
C VAL A 566 3.49 3.87 14.13
N MET A 567 2.50 3.32 13.44
CA MET A 567 1.22 3.96 13.21
C MET A 567 0.06 2.97 13.33
N ASP A 568 -1.08 3.48 13.75
CA ASP A 568 -2.34 2.71 13.78
C ASP A 568 -3.52 3.63 13.50
N TRP A 569 -4.64 3.04 13.10
CA TRP A 569 -5.88 3.73 12.79
C TRP A 569 -6.98 3.40 13.79
N ILE A 570 -7.82 4.38 14.09
CA ILE A 570 -9.00 4.20 14.92
C ILE A 570 -10.19 4.95 14.34
N GLU A 571 -11.33 4.31 14.33
CA GLU A 571 -12.61 4.94 14.00
C GLU A 571 -13.32 5.29 15.31
N ILE A 572 -13.63 6.57 15.48
CA ILE A 572 -14.48 7.07 16.55
C ILE A 572 -15.92 7.11 16.02
N PRO A 573 -16.82 6.27 16.53
CA PRO A 573 -18.15 6.15 15.98
C PRO A 573 -19.03 7.37 16.33
N LYS A 574 -19.95 7.69 15.43
CA LYS A 574 -20.99 8.68 15.71
C LYS A 574 -22.10 8.02 16.54
N VAL A 575 -22.14 8.29 17.82
CA VAL A 575 -23.13 7.75 18.74
C VAL A 575 -24.13 8.85 19.10
N LYS A 576 -25.44 8.57 18.94
CA LYS A 576 -26.50 9.51 19.34
C LYS A 576 -26.45 9.72 20.85
N GLU A 577 -26.78 10.94 21.28
CA GLU A 577 -26.92 11.25 22.71
C GLU A 577 -27.95 10.35 23.36
N GLY A 578 -27.68 9.85 24.56
CA GLY A 578 -28.55 8.92 25.27
C GLY A 578 -28.63 7.49 24.69
N ALA A 579 -27.98 7.19 23.55
CA ALA A 579 -27.97 5.86 23.00
C ALA A 579 -27.08 4.91 23.84
N PHE A 580 -27.52 3.66 23.95
CA PHE A 580 -26.72 2.57 24.52
C PHE A 580 -25.48 2.34 23.67
N SER A 581 -24.32 2.29 24.30
CA SER A 581 -23.04 2.09 23.61
C SER A 581 -21.95 1.60 24.56
N ILE A 582 -20.82 1.15 24.01
CA ILE A 582 -19.63 0.78 24.76
C ILE A 582 -18.38 1.49 24.22
N SER A 583 -17.39 1.74 25.09
CA SER A 583 -16.09 2.26 24.67
C SER A 583 -15.27 1.19 23.94
N SER A 584 -14.11 1.56 23.42
CA SER A 584 -13.09 0.59 23.01
C SER A 584 -12.75 -0.38 24.15
N LEU A 585 -12.20 -1.54 23.79
CA LEU A 585 -11.66 -2.51 24.73
C LEU A 585 -10.23 -2.12 25.10
N PHE A 586 -10.02 -1.71 26.35
CA PHE A 586 -8.69 -1.46 26.91
C PHE A 586 -8.14 -2.74 27.49
N VAL A 587 -7.08 -3.30 26.90
CA VAL A 587 -6.54 -4.60 27.27
C VAL A 587 -5.21 -4.46 28.00
N GLY A 588 -5.05 -5.26 29.06
CA GLY A 588 -3.80 -5.45 29.79
C GLY A 588 -3.56 -6.93 30.07
N GLU A 589 -2.31 -7.26 30.32
CA GLU A 589 -1.89 -8.57 30.75
C GLU A 589 -1.75 -8.60 32.29
N ILE A 590 -2.27 -9.64 32.93
CA ILE A 590 -2.09 -9.82 34.34
C ILE A 590 -0.75 -10.51 34.58
N THR A 591 0.18 -9.77 35.17
CA THR A 591 1.49 -10.28 35.59
C THR A 591 1.56 -10.34 37.08
N GLN A 592 2.25 -11.34 37.64
CA GLN A 592 2.54 -11.43 39.07
C GLN A 592 3.95 -10.89 39.34
N ALA A 593 4.04 -9.70 39.89
CA ALA A 593 5.29 -9.14 40.33
C ALA A 593 5.24 -8.92 41.88
N GLY A 594 6.15 -9.55 42.63
CA GLY A 594 6.23 -9.36 44.05
C GLY A 594 5.01 -9.85 44.86
N GLY A 595 4.24 -10.83 44.33
CA GLY A 595 3.08 -11.40 45.02
C GLY A 595 1.76 -10.62 44.81
N ALA A 596 1.80 -9.46 44.16
CA ALA A 596 0.61 -8.69 43.78
C ALA A 596 0.34 -8.78 42.25
N ALA A 597 -0.93 -8.95 41.88
CA ALA A 597 -1.33 -8.92 40.48
C ALA A 597 -1.21 -7.48 39.94
N GLN A 598 -0.32 -7.27 39.00
CA GLN A 598 -0.17 -6.01 38.27
C GLN A 598 -0.76 -6.13 36.87
N ILE A 599 -1.36 -5.05 36.38
CA ILE A 599 -1.88 -4.98 35.00
C ILE A 599 -0.86 -4.20 34.20
N GLY A 600 -0.15 -4.89 33.30
CA GLY A 600 0.74 -4.29 32.33
C GLY A 600 -0.02 -3.99 31.04
N VAL A 601 0.06 -2.76 30.53
CA VAL A 601 -0.41 -2.45 29.19
C VAL A 601 0.52 -3.13 28.20
N ASN A 602 -0.03 -3.87 27.23
CA ASN A 602 0.72 -4.45 26.11
C ASN A 602 0.20 -3.86 24.80
N ALA A 603 0.86 -2.78 24.36
CA ALA A 603 0.45 -2.07 23.16
C ALA A 603 0.66 -2.88 21.87
N SER A 604 1.58 -3.84 21.87
CA SER A 604 1.78 -4.75 20.72
C SER A 604 0.66 -5.76 20.55
N ARG A 605 -0.18 -5.95 21.59
CA ARG A 605 -1.27 -6.94 21.65
C ARG A 605 -0.81 -8.37 21.33
N ARG A 606 0.46 -8.67 21.64
CA ARG A 606 1.07 -10.01 21.52
C ARG A 606 1.19 -10.62 22.92
N PHE A 607 0.62 -11.78 23.11
CA PHE A 607 0.50 -12.41 24.43
C PHE A 607 0.95 -13.86 24.35
N ALA A 608 1.62 -14.32 25.40
CA ALA A 608 1.93 -15.73 25.54
C ALA A 608 0.65 -16.54 25.76
N ARG A 609 0.62 -17.80 25.31
CA ARG A 609 -0.50 -18.71 25.54
C ARG A 609 -0.82 -18.91 27.03
N SER A 610 0.16 -18.79 27.91
CA SER A 610 0.00 -18.84 29.36
C SER A 610 -0.59 -17.56 29.96
N SER A 611 -0.69 -16.47 29.19
CA SER A 611 -1.15 -15.19 29.68
C SER A 611 -2.64 -15.19 30.00
N ARG A 612 -3.00 -14.36 30.99
CA ARG A 612 -4.38 -14.04 31.32
C ARG A 612 -4.64 -12.57 31.00
N LEU A 613 -5.56 -12.33 30.10
CA LEU A 613 -5.94 -10.98 29.70
C LEU A 613 -6.95 -10.40 30.67
N ARG A 614 -6.79 -9.10 30.96
CA ARG A 614 -7.83 -8.28 31.58
C ARG A 614 -8.18 -7.18 30.62
N PHE A 615 -9.44 -7.07 30.22
CA PHE A 615 -9.92 -6.00 29.38
C PHE A 615 -11.08 -5.27 30.01
N THR A 616 -11.07 -3.94 29.85
CA THR A 616 -12.06 -3.03 30.43
C THR A 616 -12.75 -2.28 29.30
N THR A 617 -14.06 -2.13 29.40
CA THR A 617 -14.86 -1.24 28.57
C THR A 617 -15.78 -0.41 29.43
N ASN A 618 -16.14 0.79 28.99
CA ASN A 618 -17.18 1.57 29.63
C ASN A 618 -18.52 1.28 28.92
N ILE A 619 -19.54 0.99 29.71
CA ILE A 619 -20.92 0.78 29.24
C ILE A 619 -21.69 2.08 29.50
N TYR A 620 -22.32 2.61 28.45
CA TYR A 620 -23.03 3.89 28.49
C TYR A 620 -24.53 3.71 28.29
N ASN A 621 -25.31 4.44 29.08
CA ASN A 621 -26.76 4.56 28.98
C ASN A 621 -27.49 3.21 29.01
N ALA A 622 -27.10 2.32 29.90
CA ALA A 622 -27.86 1.09 30.19
C ALA A 622 -29.26 1.43 30.72
N ALA A 623 -30.24 0.54 30.48
CA ALA A 623 -31.60 0.70 31.01
C ALA A 623 -31.63 0.51 32.53
N THR A 624 -32.67 1.02 33.15
CA THR A 624 -33.01 0.75 34.55
C THR A 624 -34.38 0.03 34.60
N PRO A 625 -34.46 -1.17 35.21
CA PRO A 625 -33.42 -1.91 35.87
C PRO A 625 -32.38 -2.49 34.90
N VAL A 626 -31.13 -2.56 35.34
CA VAL A 626 -29.99 -3.08 34.52
C VAL A 626 -30.13 -4.59 34.34
N GLN A 627 -30.21 -5.01 33.08
CA GLN A 627 -30.17 -6.43 32.68
C GLN A 627 -29.30 -6.56 31.41
N LEU A 628 -28.01 -6.83 31.59
CA LEU A 628 -27.09 -6.92 30.47
C LEU A 628 -26.64 -8.37 30.26
N GLY A 629 -26.51 -8.76 28.97
CA GLY A 629 -25.85 -9.98 28.55
C GLY A 629 -24.53 -9.63 27.87
N LEU A 630 -23.42 -10.21 28.29
CA LEU A 630 -22.10 -9.99 27.72
C LEU A 630 -21.62 -11.27 27.04
N GLN A 631 -21.50 -11.25 25.74
CA GLN A 631 -21.03 -12.38 24.94
C GLN A 631 -19.65 -12.08 24.35
N ILE A 632 -18.69 -12.95 24.66
CA ILE A 632 -17.38 -12.95 24.02
C ILE A 632 -17.39 -13.95 22.87
N LYS A 633 -16.80 -13.59 21.74
CA LYS A 633 -16.45 -14.49 20.66
C LYS A 633 -14.98 -14.31 20.30
N ILE A 634 -14.28 -15.42 20.08
CA ILE A 634 -12.92 -15.40 19.55
C ILE A 634 -12.98 -15.93 18.11
N LEU A 635 -12.47 -15.13 17.18
CA LEU A 635 -12.46 -15.46 15.77
C LEU A 635 -11.01 -15.64 15.29
N ARG A 636 -10.80 -16.59 14.39
CA ARG A 636 -9.57 -16.72 13.60
C ARG A 636 -9.93 -16.42 12.14
N GLY A 637 -9.49 -15.26 11.65
CA GLY A 637 -10.08 -14.70 10.42
C GLY A 637 -11.56 -14.42 10.59
N LYS A 638 -12.42 -15.09 9.81
CA LYS A 638 -13.89 -14.97 9.92
C LYS A 638 -14.56 -16.13 10.65
N GLN A 639 -13.80 -17.16 10.99
CA GLN A 639 -14.33 -18.34 11.68
C GLN A 639 -14.33 -18.13 13.20
N VAL A 640 -15.49 -18.32 13.83
CA VAL A 640 -15.60 -18.35 15.29
C VAL A 640 -14.97 -19.66 15.79
N VAL A 641 -13.91 -19.55 16.58
CA VAL A 641 -13.17 -20.70 17.14
C VAL A 641 -13.50 -20.97 18.59
N LEU A 642 -14.00 -19.96 19.30
CA LEU A 642 -14.39 -20.12 20.71
C LEU A 642 -15.49 -19.13 21.06
N THR A 643 -16.50 -19.61 21.76
CA THR A 643 -17.62 -18.81 22.29
C THR A 643 -17.85 -19.22 23.76
N PRO A 644 -17.25 -18.50 24.72
CA PRO A 644 -17.52 -18.73 26.14
C PRO A 644 -19.01 -18.51 26.47
N PRO A 645 -19.50 -19.07 27.59
CA PRO A 645 -20.86 -18.79 28.05
C PRO A 645 -21.12 -17.29 28.23
N GLU A 646 -22.34 -16.86 27.94
CA GLU A 646 -22.76 -15.47 28.14
C GLU A 646 -22.72 -15.11 29.64
N ILE A 647 -22.22 -13.93 29.95
CA ILE A 647 -22.15 -13.40 31.32
C ILE A 647 -23.35 -12.47 31.50
N THR A 648 -24.20 -12.79 32.49
CA THR A 648 -25.32 -11.91 32.87
C THR A 648 -24.85 -10.91 33.93
N VAL A 649 -25.18 -9.64 33.73
CA VAL A 649 -24.81 -8.53 34.62
C VAL A 649 -26.06 -7.79 35.06
N GLY A 650 -26.27 -7.79 36.38
CA GLY A 650 -27.38 -7.10 37.02
C GLY A 650 -27.00 -5.75 37.61
N PRO A 651 -27.95 -5.14 38.36
CA PRO A 651 -27.74 -3.81 38.99
C PRO A 651 -26.68 -3.80 40.06
N ASP A 652 -26.36 -4.96 40.66
CA ASP A 652 -25.32 -5.14 41.68
C ASP A 652 -23.90 -4.86 41.14
N LYS A 653 -23.67 -5.03 39.86
CA LYS A 653 -22.38 -4.84 39.18
C LYS A 653 -22.25 -3.56 38.38
N ILE A 654 -23.34 -2.82 38.22
CA ILE A 654 -23.39 -1.55 37.47
C ILE A 654 -23.90 -0.45 38.40
N SER A 655 -22.99 0.28 39.02
CA SER A 655 -23.33 1.35 39.97
C SER A 655 -23.91 2.58 39.34
N ASN A 656 -23.53 2.88 38.08
CA ASN A 656 -24.02 4.02 37.34
C ASN A 656 -24.42 3.61 35.90
N PRO A 657 -25.72 3.43 35.61
CA PRO A 657 -26.18 3.04 34.29
C PRO A 657 -25.79 4.00 33.16
N ALA A 658 -25.57 5.28 33.46
CA ALA A 658 -25.20 6.29 32.47
C ALA A 658 -23.75 6.10 31.97
N ASN A 659 -22.83 5.66 32.85
CA ASN A 659 -21.44 5.40 32.52
C ASN A 659 -20.79 4.50 33.57
N SER A 660 -20.59 3.24 33.26
CA SER A 660 -19.98 2.28 34.18
C SER A 660 -18.83 1.53 33.53
N PRO A 661 -17.63 1.57 34.12
CA PRO A 661 -16.54 0.70 33.67
C PRO A 661 -16.88 -0.76 34.06
N TYR A 662 -16.66 -1.67 33.13
CA TYR A 662 -16.81 -3.09 33.34
C TYR A 662 -15.56 -3.84 32.91
N THR A 663 -15.06 -4.71 33.77
CA THR A 663 -13.82 -5.43 33.56
C THR A 663 -14.06 -6.93 33.47
N LEU A 664 -13.44 -7.56 32.51
CA LEU A 664 -13.49 -8.99 32.24
C LEU A 664 -12.07 -9.57 32.19
N GLU A 665 -11.97 -10.84 32.59
CA GLU A 665 -10.73 -11.61 32.48
C GLU A 665 -10.93 -12.81 31.56
N PHE A 666 -9.93 -13.09 30.76
CA PHE A 666 -9.98 -14.17 29.77
C PHE A 666 -8.62 -14.89 29.70
N PRO A 667 -8.53 -16.21 29.98
CA PRO A 667 -7.31 -16.99 29.83
C PRO A 667 -7.07 -17.36 28.34
N LEU A 668 -5.83 -17.24 27.89
CA LEU A 668 -5.46 -17.59 26.51
C LEU A 668 -5.07 -19.07 26.33
N SER A 669 -5.02 -19.85 27.38
CA SER A 669 -4.56 -21.25 27.36
C SER A 669 -5.36 -22.16 26.42
N ALA A 670 -6.62 -21.84 26.16
CA ALA A 670 -7.49 -22.56 25.22
C ALA A 670 -7.18 -22.29 23.74
N LEU A 671 -6.38 -21.24 23.43
CA LEU A 671 -6.07 -20.84 22.08
C LEU A 671 -4.72 -21.42 21.64
N SER A 672 -4.62 -21.89 20.40
CA SER A 672 -3.34 -22.23 19.76
C SER A 672 -2.62 -20.95 19.32
N PRO A 673 -1.29 -20.97 19.11
CA PRO A 673 -0.60 -19.82 18.53
C PRO A 673 -1.23 -19.34 17.22
N GLY A 674 -1.37 -18.03 17.06
CA GLY A 674 -1.97 -17.42 15.86
C GLY A 674 -2.60 -16.04 16.12
N ASN A 675 -3.17 -15.44 15.07
CA ASN A 675 -3.84 -14.16 15.15
C ASN A 675 -5.34 -14.35 15.35
N TYR A 676 -5.89 -13.58 16.27
CA TYR A 676 -7.29 -13.68 16.70
C TYR A 676 -7.94 -12.30 16.77
N ILE A 677 -9.26 -12.29 16.64
CA ILE A 677 -10.11 -11.15 16.92
C ILE A 677 -10.98 -11.53 18.13
N LEU A 678 -10.85 -10.77 19.22
CA LEU A 678 -11.76 -10.83 20.34
C LEU A 678 -12.90 -9.86 20.07
N GLU A 679 -14.12 -10.38 20.00
CA GLU A 679 -15.36 -9.59 19.88
C GLU A 679 -16.12 -9.67 21.18
N LEU A 680 -16.42 -8.51 21.77
CA LEU A 680 -17.33 -8.37 22.91
C LEU A 680 -18.63 -7.73 22.41
N THR A 681 -19.73 -8.42 22.60
CA THR A 681 -21.09 -7.88 22.39
C THR A 681 -21.77 -7.73 23.73
N VAL A 682 -22.25 -6.52 24.02
CA VAL A 682 -23.05 -6.21 25.21
C VAL A 682 -24.48 -5.95 24.75
N THR A 683 -25.43 -6.71 25.27
CA THR A 683 -26.86 -6.62 24.97
C THR A 683 -27.62 -6.09 26.18
N ASP A 684 -28.26 -4.96 26.05
CA ASP A 684 -29.24 -4.46 27.01
C ASP A 684 -30.56 -5.16 26.75
N ARG A 685 -30.92 -6.11 27.61
CA ARG A 685 -32.13 -6.94 27.47
C ARG A 685 -33.39 -6.16 27.73
N THR A 686 -33.33 -5.09 28.52
CA THR A 686 -34.44 -4.20 28.83
C THR A 686 -34.79 -3.31 27.62
N LYS A 687 -33.79 -2.70 26.99
CA LYS A 687 -33.95 -1.89 25.78
C LYS A 687 -33.95 -2.71 24.48
N LYS A 688 -33.56 -3.98 24.52
CA LYS A 688 -33.41 -4.87 23.36
C LYS A 688 -32.43 -4.30 22.30
N VAL A 689 -31.36 -3.71 22.74
CA VAL A 689 -30.29 -3.13 21.89
C VAL A 689 -28.95 -3.75 22.23
N SER A 690 -28.04 -3.82 21.26
CA SER A 690 -26.69 -4.35 21.45
C SER A 690 -25.65 -3.38 20.93
N ALA A 691 -24.47 -3.42 21.56
CA ALA A 691 -23.28 -2.73 21.11
C ALA A 691 -22.10 -3.70 21.12
N SER A 692 -21.24 -3.66 20.09
CA SER A 692 -20.10 -4.57 19.96
C SER A 692 -18.80 -3.80 19.74
N GLN A 693 -17.70 -4.39 20.24
CA GLN A 693 -16.35 -3.93 20.02
C GLN A 693 -15.44 -5.11 19.68
N GLN A 694 -14.47 -4.88 18.82
CA GLN A 694 -13.50 -5.88 18.41
C GLN A 694 -12.09 -5.43 18.78
N LEU A 695 -11.24 -6.40 19.10
CA LEU A 695 -9.83 -6.22 19.43
C LEU A 695 -9.01 -7.31 18.74
N SER A 696 -8.07 -6.93 17.92
CA SER A 696 -7.11 -7.88 17.34
C SER A 696 -6.00 -8.19 18.34
N LEU A 697 -5.61 -9.46 18.45
CA LEU A 697 -4.52 -9.93 19.31
C LEU A 697 -3.78 -11.10 18.68
N THR A 698 -2.53 -11.28 19.03
CA THR A 698 -1.70 -12.42 18.64
C THR A 698 -1.36 -13.26 19.85
N VAL A 699 -1.57 -14.58 19.75
CA VAL A 699 -1.14 -15.56 20.77
C VAL A 699 0.09 -16.29 20.25
N TYR A 700 1.16 -16.42 21.09
CA TYR A 700 2.40 -17.12 20.75
C TYR A 700 2.79 -18.17 21.79
#